data_3709f7416e87c90bfe7f9c77837f7cfa
#
_entry.id   3709f7416e87c90bfe7f9c77837f7cfa
#
_cell.length_a   1.000
_cell.length_b   1.000
_cell.length_c   1.000
_cell.angle_alpha   90.00
_cell.angle_beta   90.00
_cell.angle_gamma   90.00
#
_symmetry.space_group_name_H-M   'P 1'
#
loop_
_entity.id
_entity.type
_entity.pdbx_description
1 polymer ?
#
loop_
_entity_poly.entity_id
_entity_poly.type
_entity_poly.pdbx_seq_one_letter_code
_entity_poly.pdbx_strand_id
1 'polypeptide(L)'
;MYVTIILVAVAFMPPFELTYCKCNHALQKTQVFATLETPQIGLCNLQNYVPFYRRFFLLSESNHNSIGLNHRYHVASIADVVGKNVVNVALQPNSEDAPVLKLPAFIKYSPLLDPVKYLSGKYEMQCPDLLVLPSFVQQPASDSTHQKKMHDPNNSSYVDAFFTYLSSQTLHTHGFVHGLDFYGSYLATQNEFTVNVFDELEYFSTCKFFMANKDVLFRMDDFPTDLFGSSRSESLRIKPSIKLGDDAEDVVLELDVLHSNGDVFEDDVPATDLDTPLADLTEEVVDVATQDEDANEDANEDANEDANEDANEDANDDEDEDSDSCSSRSSASSDSGPDCIARKNTSNSNNSTNSTKSNKSNKSNKGTETTSTSSTENTNSTTSTSSDDEVHNAHIYNFPVQAIVMEKCDNTLDSLMYGRNEMTEPEWAATLMQIIMTLVAYQHMFAFTHNDLHTNNVMFVKTEKKFLHYLHKGVYYRVPTHGRIMKIIDFGRAIYKYRGQTMVSDSFDLSGDAATQYNCEPYMNPKKPRLDPNPSFDLCRLACSLFDYFVEDIRDEAEYAETLKESRVARMVVEWLKDDKGRNVLYKKTGAERYPDFKLYKMIARTVHGAVPHEQLSKPMFAHYAIPRKQIKGKPHIMDIDALPCYKDVLTQ
;
A
#
# COMPACT_ATOMS: atom_id res chain seq x y z
N MET A 1 27.25 47.54 -20.17
CA MET A 1 26.17 46.99 -19.36
C MET A 1 26.62 45.60 -18.90
N TYR A 2 27.25 45.51 -17.72
CA TYR A 2 27.76 44.27 -17.16
C TYR A 2 26.61 43.55 -16.46
N VAL A 3 26.18 42.41 -16.97
CA VAL A 3 25.23 41.53 -16.28
C VAL A 3 26.04 40.74 -15.25
N THR A 4 25.92 41.10 -14.00
CA THR A 4 26.48 40.36 -12.88
C THR A 4 25.58 39.14 -12.68
N ILE A 5 26.00 37.98 -13.15
CA ILE A 5 25.39 36.71 -12.81
C ILE A 5 25.72 36.42 -11.34
N ILE A 6 24.78 36.67 -10.45
CA ILE A 6 24.87 36.21 -9.06
C ILE A 6 24.60 34.71 -9.08
N LEU A 7 25.65 33.90 -9.10
CA LEU A 7 25.59 32.48 -8.77
C LEU A 7 25.23 32.39 -7.28
N VAL A 8 23.96 32.22 -6.97
CA VAL A 8 23.54 31.80 -5.63
C VAL A 8 24.00 30.33 -5.51
N ALA A 9 25.08 30.12 -4.77
CA ALA A 9 25.49 28.79 -4.40
C ALA A 9 24.36 28.20 -3.54
N VAL A 10 23.60 27.27 -4.10
CA VAL A 10 22.66 26.46 -3.35
C VAL A 10 23.52 25.59 -2.42
N ALA A 11 23.44 25.83 -1.12
CA ALA A 11 24.11 25.00 -0.14
C ALA A 11 23.36 23.66 -0.08
N PHE A 12 23.86 22.65 -0.80
CA PHE A 12 23.34 21.30 -0.70
C PHE A 12 23.54 20.74 0.71
N MET A 13 22.52 20.10 1.26
CA MET A 13 22.66 19.34 2.49
C MET A 13 23.52 18.10 2.23
N PRO A 14 24.44 17.73 3.15
CA PRO A 14 25.21 16.52 2.97
C PRO A 14 24.29 15.29 2.99
N PRO A 15 24.52 14.32 2.09
CA PRO A 15 23.76 13.08 2.11
C PRO A 15 24.05 12.29 3.39
N PHE A 16 23.04 11.57 3.90
CA PHE A 16 23.28 10.58 4.94
C PHE A 16 23.97 9.34 4.35
N GLU A 17 24.78 8.71 5.16
CA GLU A 17 25.44 7.46 4.79
C GLU A 17 24.64 6.26 5.31
N LEU A 18 24.40 5.28 4.44
CA LEU A 18 23.91 3.97 4.85
C LEU A 18 25.07 3.17 5.43
N THR A 19 25.05 2.98 6.72
CA THR A 19 25.96 2.13 7.45
C THR A 19 25.18 1.21 8.38
N TYR A 20 25.86 0.30 9.06
CA TYR A 20 25.22 -0.49 10.09
C TYR A 20 25.99 -0.44 11.40
N CYS A 21 25.24 -0.48 12.49
CA CYS A 21 25.78 -0.73 13.82
C CYS A 21 25.89 -2.23 14.00
N LYS A 22 27.03 -2.68 14.52
CA LYS A 22 27.20 -4.09 14.84
C LYS A 22 26.42 -4.42 16.10
N CYS A 23 25.30 -5.07 15.94
CA CYS A 23 24.48 -5.54 17.06
C CYS A 23 25.18 -6.71 17.76
N ASN A 24 25.24 -6.64 19.08
CA ASN A 24 25.61 -7.81 19.88
C ASN A 24 24.38 -8.74 19.97
N HIS A 25 24.35 -9.77 19.11
CA HIS A 25 23.21 -10.68 19.01
C HIS A 25 22.88 -11.37 20.35
N ALA A 26 23.89 -11.75 21.14
CA ALA A 26 23.68 -12.36 22.45
C ALA A 26 22.99 -11.38 23.42
N LEU A 27 23.38 -10.11 23.39
CA LEU A 27 22.77 -9.07 24.21
C LEU A 27 21.37 -8.74 23.73
N GLN A 28 21.15 -8.62 22.41
CA GLN A 28 19.82 -8.42 21.85
C GLN A 28 18.85 -9.56 22.19
N LYS A 29 19.30 -10.81 22.10
CA LYS A 29 18.49 -11.98 22.44
C LYS A 29 17.99 -11.93 23.89
N THR A 30 18.80 -11.43 24.80
CA THR A 30 18.45 -11.35 26.23
C THR A 30 17.69 -10.09 26.62
N GLN A 31 17.79 -9.02 25.85
CA GLN A 31 17.16 -7.73 26.16
C GLN A 31 16.00 -7.39 25.24
N VAL A 32 16.26 -7.27 23.92
CA VAL A 32 15.25 -6.82 22.95
C VAL A 32 14.33 -7.97 22.54
N PHE A 33 14.89 -9.08 22.08
CA PHE A 33 14.09 -10.20 21.58
C PHE A 33 13.26 -10.84 22.69
N ALA A 34 13.79 -10.97 23.90
CA ALA A 34 13.04 -11.47 25.05
C ALA A 34 11.79 -10.64 25.36
N THR A 35 11.79 -9.33 25.05
CA THR A 35 10.61 -8.47 25.24
C THR A 35 9.63 -8.54 24.06
N LEU A 36 10.10 -8.89 22.86
CA LEU A 36 9.28 -9.13 21.67
C LEU A 36 8.67 -10.54 21.65
N GLU A 37 9.38 -11.53 22.25
CA GLU A 37 8.93 -12.94 22.35
C GLU A 37 7.96 -13.17 23.51
N THR A 38 7.27 -12.13 23.96
CA THR A 38 6.22 -12.25 24.99
C THR A 38 4.92 -12.77 24.39
N PRO A 39 4.07 -13.47 25.18
CA PRO A 39 2.77 -13.95 24.69
C PRO A 39 1.86 -12.84 24.17
N GLN A 40 1.97 -11.61 24.71
CA GLN A 40 1.16 -10.47 24.33
C GLN A 40 1.52 -9.92 22.93
N ILE A 41 2.78 -10.04 22.52
CA ILE A 41 3.26 -9.63 21.20
C ILE A 41 3.19 -10.81 20.23
N GLY A 42 3.46 -12.01 20.72
CA GLY A 42 3.27 -13.25 19.98
C GLY A 42 4.30 -13.49 18.87
N LEU A 43 5.54 -12.98 19.03
CA LEU A 43 6.64 -13.26 18.11
C LEU A 43 7.53 -14.37 18.65
N CYS A 44 8.16 -15.11 17.75
CA CYS A 44 9.25 -16.05 18.08
C CYS A 44 10.25 -16.14 16.93
N ASN A 45 11.39 -16.83 17.16
CA ASN A 45 12.44 -17.01 16.16
C ASN A 45 13.03 -15.70 15.60
N LEU A 46 13.11 -14.65 16.41
CA LEU A 46 13.60 -13.35 15.96
C LEU A 46 15.04 -13.40 15.45
N GLN A 47 15.27 -12.70 14.33
CA GLN A 47 16.62 -12.53 13.76
C GLN A 47 16.80 -11.13 13.15
N ASN A 48 18.08 -10.67 13.13
CA ASN A 48 18.47 -9.43 12.45
C ASN A 48 18.80 -9.67 10.96
N TYR A 49 19.01 -10.92 10.56
CA TYR A 49 19.28 -11.23 9.17
C TYR A 49 18.07 -10.92 8.31
N VAL A 50 18.27 -10.07 7.32
CA VAL A 50 17.28 -9.76 6.26
C VAL A 50 17.97 -9.96 4.92
N PRO A 51 17.44 -10.79 4.00
CA PRO A 51 18.05 -11.05 2.69
C PRO A 51 18.37 -9.77 1.89
N PHE A 52 17.54 -8.74 2.02
CA PHE A 52 17.70 -7.43 1.41
C PHE A 52 19.06 -6.76 1.70
N TYR A 53 19.63 -6.98 2.88
CA TYR A 53 20.89 -6.33 3.27
C TYR A 53 22.09 -6.74 2.43
N ARG A 54 22.02 -7.85 1.69
CA ARG A 54 23.04 -8.26 0.71
C ARG A 54 23.25 -7.23 -0.42
N ARG A 55 22.27 -6.35 -0.67
CA ARG A 55 22.39 -5.28 -1.65
C ARG A 55 23.44 -4.23 -1.27
N PHE A 56 23.66 -4.02 0.03
CA PHE A 56 24.45 -2.90 0.54
C PHE A 56 25.63 -3.33 1.40
N PHE A 57 25.58 -4.53 1.98
CA PHE A 57 26.58 -4.99 2.94
C PHE A 57 27.17 -6.33 2.55
N LEU A 58 28.48 -6.46 2.74
CA LEU A 58 29.15 -7.75 2.60
C LEU A 58 28.81 -8.63 3.82
N LEU A 59 27.89 -9.56 3.64
CA LEU A 59 27.47 -10.48 4.68
C LEU A 59 28.35 -11.74 4.70
N SER A 60 28.57 -12.26 5.89
CA SER A 60 29.33 -13.48 6.18
C SER A 60 28.64 -14.27 7.29
N GLU A 61 29.08 -15.50 7.53
CA GLU A 61 28.60 -16.32 8.65
C GLU A 61 28.78 -15.62 10.02
N SER A 62 29.81 -14.75 10.14
CA SER A 62 30.10 -14.06 11.40
C SER A 62 29.32 -12.77 11.62
N ASN A 63 28.74 -12.16 10.58
CA ASN A 63 28.08 -10.85 10.73
C ASN A 63 26.62 -10.81 10.26
N HIS A 64 26.13 -11.77 9.48
CA HIS A 64 24.80 -11.70 8.87
C HIS A 64 23.67 -11.40 9.86
N ASN A 65 23.74 -11.93 11.07
CA ASN A 65 22.73 -11.72 12.11
C ASN A 65 23.11 -10.62 13.13
N SER A 66 24.07 -9.75 12.78
CA SER A 66 24.54 -8.66 13.62
C SER A 66 24.34 -7.29 12.97
N ILE A 67 23.51 -7.20 11.93
CA ILE A 67 23.26 -5.96 11.18
C ILE A 67 22.11 -5.21 11.84
N GLY A 68 22.38 -4.02 12.36
CA GLY A 68 21.38 -3.02 12.70
C GLY A 68 21.63 -1.78 11.87
N LEU A 69 20.64 -1.29 11.11
CA LEU A 69 20.80 -0.08 10.33
C LEU A 69 21.09 1.13 11.23
N ASN A 70 21.84 2.11 10.74
CA ASN A 70 22.28 3.28 11.50
C ASN A 70 21.20 4.37 11.68
N HIS A 71 19.96 3.95 11.94
CA HIS A 71 18.89 4.87 12.31
C HIS A 71 19.12 5.51 13.68
N ARG A 72 18.43 6.61 13.97
CA ARG A 72 18.73 7.45 15.13
C ARG A 72 18.41 6.80 16.48
N TYR A 73 17.30 6.07 16.56
CA TYR A 73 16.80 5.47 17.79
C TYR A 73 16.58 3.97 17.60
N HIS A 74 17.13 3.18 18.52
CA HIS A 74 17.02 1.72 18.49
C HIS A 74 16.16 1.22 19.63
N VAL A 75 15.33 0.21 19.38
CA VAL A 75 14.57 -0.46 20.44
C VAL A 75 15.55 -1.10 21.43
N ALA A 76 15.51 -0.66 22.68
CA ALA A 76 16.25 -1.25 23.78
C ALA A 76 15.42 -2.28 24.54
N SER A 77 14.13 -2.01 24.73
CA SER A 77 13.16 -2.95 25.32
C SER A 77 11.73 -2.50 25.05
N ILE A 78 10.79 -3.43 25.15
CA ILE A 78 9.36 -3.15 25.17
C ILE A 78 8.87 -3.28 26.61
N ALA A 79 8.13 -2.28 27.09
CA ALA A 79 7.64 -2.26 28.47
C ALA A 79 6.29 -2.96 28.59
N ASP A 80 5.33 -2.59 27.75
CA ASP A 80 3.97 -3.10 27.78
C ASP A 80 3.27 -2.93 26.42
N VAL A 81 2.23 -3.71 26.19
CA VAL A 81 1.33 -3.62 25.04
C VAL A 81 0.16 -2.72 25.43
N VAL A 82 -0.05 -1.64 24.66
CA VAL A 82 -1.08 -0.62 24.95
C VAL A 82 -2.34 -0.84 24.11
N GLY A 83 -2.21 -1.46 22.95
CA GLY A 83 -3.30 -1.71 22.02
C GLY A 83 -2.88 -2.67 20.91
N LYS A 84 -3.77 -2.89 19.95
CA LYS A 84 -3.43 -3.71 18.80
C LYS A 84 -2.21 -3.12 18.10
N ASN A 85 -1.11 -3.88 18.01
CA ASN A 85 0.16 -3.46 17.40
C ASN A 85 0.82 -2.21 18.01
N VAL A 86 0.32 -1.69 19.15
CA VAL A 86 0.87 -0.50 19.81
C VAL A 86 1.51 -0.91 21.15
N VAL A 87 2.77 -0.53 21.30
CA VAL A 87 3.61 -0.89 22.45
C VAL A 87 4.30 0.34 23.02
N ASN A 88 4.54 0.37 24.31
CA ASN A 88 5.44 1.33 24.93
C ASN A 88 6.88 0.81 24.83
N VAL A 89 7.74 1.56 24.16
CA VAL A 89 9.13 1.19 23.93
C VAL A 89 10.09 2.10 24.69
N ALA A 90 11.20 1.53 25.10
CA ALA A 90 12.39 2.26 25.49
C ALA A 90 13.34 2.30 24.29
N LEU A 91 13.66 3.48 23.82
CA LEU A 91 14.52 3.73 22.66
C LEU A 91 15.87 4.27 23.10
N GLN A 92 16.94 3.61 22.67
CA GLN A 92 18.32 4.05 22.86
C GLN A 92 18.75 4.85 21.64
N PRO A 93 19.17 6.13 21.82
CA PRO A 93 19.80 6.89 20.74
C PRO A 93 21.18 6.29 20.37
N ASN A 94 21.65 6.60 19.15
CA ASN A 94 23.01 6.21 18.70
C ASN A 94 24.14 6.79 19.56
N SER A 95 23.89 7.87 20.30
CA SER A 95 24.83 8.43 21.27
C SER A 95 24.64 7.76 22.63
N GLU A 96 25.69 7.11 23.14
CA GLU A 96 25.66 6.41 24.44
C GLU A 96 25.34 7.35 25.62
N ASP A 97 25.72 8.65 25.51
CA ASP A 97 25.47 9.66 26.53
C ASP A 97 24.05 10.25 26.50
N ALA A 98 23.26 9.95 25.47
CA ALA A 98 21.92 10.49 25.34
C ALA A 98 20.92 9.66 26.17
N PRO A 99 19.92 10.33 26.81
CA PRO A 99 18.93 9.63 27.62
C PRO A 99 18.05 8.70 26.78
N VAL A 100 17.69 7.56 27.35
CA VAL A 100 16.70 6.63 26.79
C VAL A 100 15.36 7.33 26.71
N LEU A 101 14.73 7.29 25.54
CA LEU A 101 13.38 7.82 25.32
C LEU A 101 12.36 6.72 25.58
N LYS A 102 11.24 7.10 26.21
CA LYS A 102 10.09 6.20 26.40
C LYS A 102 8.89 6.81 25.67
N LEU A 103 8.34 6.08 24.73
CA LEU A 103 7.20 6.55 23.94
C LEU A 103 6.41 5.37 23.38
N PRO A 104 5.15 5.59 22.96
CA PRO A 104 4.39 4.59 22.22
C PRO A 104 4.96 4.45 20.79
N ALA A 105 5.13 3.21 20.35
CA ALA A 105 5.52 2.84 19.00
C ALA A 105 4.49 1.89 18.39
N PHE A 106 4.45 1.84 17.08
CA PHE A 106 3.65 0.89 16.32
C PHE A 106 4.55 -0.23 15.78
N ILE A 107 4.07 -1.47 15.84
CA ILE A 107 4.73 -2.62 15.23
C ILE A 107 3.89 -3.06 14.03
N LYS A 108 4.42 -2.86 12.82
CA LYS A 108 3.84 -3.43 11.60
C LYS A 108 4.36 -4.85 11.42
N TYR A 109 3.46 -5.80 11.26
CA TYR A 109 3.78 -7.18 10.90
C TYR A 109 3.57 -7.36 9.40
N SER A 110 4.63 -7.25 8.63
CA SER A 110 4.59 -7.37 7.18
C SER A 110 4.86 -8.82 6.77
N PRO A 111 3.92 -9.51 6.06
CA PRO A 111 4.05 -10.93 5.76
C PRO A 111 5.11 -11.19 4.68
N LEU A 112 5.94 -12.22 4.87
CA LEU A 112 6.96 -12.61 3.88
C LEU A 112 6.39 -13.48 2.76
N LEU A 113 5.23 -14.08 2.98
CA LEU A 113 4.46 -14.85 2.03
C LEU A 113 3.09 -14.19 1.84
N ASP A 114 2.43 -14.47 0.74
CA ASP A 114 1.08 -13.98 0.48
C ASP A 114 0.07 -14.78 1.34
N PRO A 115 -0.65 -14.12 2.28
CA PRO A 115 -1.60 -14.81 3.14
C PRO A 115 -2.78 -15.43 2.38
N VAL A 116 -3.27 -14.79 1.31
CA VAL A 116 -4.40 -15.30 0.51
C VAL A 116 -3.99 -16.55 -0.25
N LYS A 117 -2.77 -16.58 -0.82
CA LYS A 117 -2.21 -17.79 -1.45
C LYS A 117 -2.02 -18.91 -0.44
N TYR A 118 -1.61 -18.61 0.79
CA TYR A 118 -1.51 -19.60 1.86
C TYR A 118 -2.86 -20.16 2.25
N LEU A 119 -3.84 -19.29 2.51
CA LEU A 119 -5.20 -19.69 2.88
C LEU A 119 -5.90 -20.49 1.79
N SER A 120 -5.59 -20.24 0.51
CA SER A 120 -6.14 -20.97 -0.63
C SER A 120 -5.35 -22.23 -1.01
N GLY A 121 -4.23 -22.54 -0.33
CA GLY A 121 -3.42 -23.73 -0.60
C GLY A 121 -2.58 -23.65 -1.87
N LYS A 122 -2.28 -22.43 -2.36
CA LYS A 122 -1.50 -22.22 -3.59
C LYS A 122 0.02 -22.32 -3.41
N TYR A 123 0.49 -22.60 -2.20
CA TYR A 123 1.88 -22.97 -1.91
C TYR A 123 2.02 -24.50 -1.80
N GLU A 124 3.26 -24.99 -1.82
CA GLU A 124 3.60 -26.40 -1.60
C GLU A 124 3.32 -26.79 -0.12
N MET A 125 2.03 -26.96 0.23
CA MET A 125 1.57 -27.15 1.62
C MET A 125 2.15 -28.38 2.32
N GLN A 126 2.73 -29.32 1.58
CA GLN A 126 3.40 -30.51 2.12
C GLN A 126 4.87 -30.23 2.50
N CYS A 127 5.39 -29.06 2.17
CA CYS A 127 6.77 -28.71 2.42
C CYS A 127 6.96 -28.35 3.91
N PRO A 128 7.84 -29.07 4.66
CA PRO A 128 8.04 -28.83 6.09
C PRO A 128 8.68 -27.49 6.41
N ASP A 129 9.33 -26.85 5.43
CA ASP A 129 10.02 -25.57 5.53
C ASP A 129 9.22 -24.41 4.91
N LEU A 130 7.93 -24.60 4.61
CA LEU A 130 7.06 -23.56 4.04
C LEU A 130 7.07 -22.26 4.86
N LEU A 131 6.98 -22.36 6.17
CA LEU A 131 6.93 -21.20 7.08
C LEU A 131 8.25 -20.93 7.80
N VAL A 132 9.34 -21.58 7.39
CA VAL A 132 10.68 -21.39 7.99
C VAL A 132 11.29 -20.09 7.46
N LEU A 133 11.78 -19.24 8.38
CA LEU A 133 12.41 -17.97 8.04
C LEU A 133 13.64 -18.16 7.15
N PRO A 134 13.93 -17.19 6.25
CA PRO A 134 15.13 -17.24 5.42
C PRO A 134 16.40 -17.25 6.25
N SER A 135 17.35 -18.11 5.87
CA SER A 135 18.63 -18.26 6.53
C SER A 135 19.77 -17.82 5.61
N PHE A 136 20.84 -17.23 6.20
CA PHE A 136 22.03 -16.89 5.45
C PHE A 136 22.81 -18.15 5.01
N VAL A 137 22.84 -19.16 5.85
CA VAL A 137 23.62 -20.39 5.64
C VAL A 137 22.88 -21.38 4.73
N GLN A 138 21.58 -21.48 4.90
CA GLN A 138 20.76 -22.38 4.13
C GLN A 138 20.28 -21.67 2.86
N GLN A 139 20.79 -22.10 1.70
CA GLN A 139 20.30 -21.60 0.42
C GLN A 139 18.92 -22.21 0.12
N PRO A 140 18.00 -21.44 -0.49
CA PRO A 140 16.72 -21.96 -0.90
C PRO A 140 16.90 -23.15 -1.83
N ALA A 141 16.05 -24.17 -1.68
CA ALA A 141 15.99 -25.27 -2.65
C ALA A 141 15.63 -24.68 -4.03
N SER A 142 16.26 -25.20 -5.10
CA SER A 142 16.15 -24.62 -6.45
C SER A 142 14.71 -24.49 -6.95
N ASP A 143 13.81 -25.32 -6.46
CA ASP A 143 12.44 -25.44 -6.96
C ASP A 143 11.36 -24.90 -5.99
N SER A 144 11.75 -24.49 -4.78
CA SER A 144 10.82 -23.95 -3.79
C SER A 144 10.41 -22.50 -4.10
N THR A 145 9.16 -22.31 -4.48
CA THR A 145 8.61 -20.97 -4.82
C THR A 145 8.52 -20.07 -3.58
N HIS A 146 8.09 -20.61 -2.44
CA HIS A 146 7.97 -19.88 -1.18
C HIS A 146 9.34 -19.44 -0.63
N GLN A 147 10.36 -20.32 -0.69
CA GLN A 147 11.70 -19.95 -0.26
C GLN A 147 12.33 -18.90 -1.19
N LYS A 148 12.11 -19.00 -2.51
CA LYS A 148 12.54 -17.95 -3.46
C LYS A 148 11.93 -16.61 -3.10
N LYS A 149 10.61 -16.54 -2.85
CA LYS A 149 9.91 -15.32 -2.45
C LYS A 149 10.48 -14.72 -1.16
N MET A 150 10.66 -15.53 -0.12
CA MET A 150 11.20 -15.05 1.17
C MET A 150 12.67 -14.63 1.09
N HIS A 151 13.46 -15.18 0.17
CA HIS A 151 14.85 -14.78 -0.04
C HIS A 151 15.02 -13.67 -1.09
N ASP A 152 13.95 -13.30 -1.82
CA ASP A 152 14.01 -12.24 -2.80
C ASP A 152 14.24 -10.88 -2.12
N PRO A 153 15.31 -10.16 -2.47
CA PRO A 153 15.51 -8.80 -1.98
C PRO A 153 14.40 -7.82 -2.38
N ASN A 154 13.56 -8.18 -3.34
CA ASN A 154 12.41 -7.37 -3.77
C ASN A 154 11.13 -7.72 -2.99
N ASN A 155 11.17 -8.66 -2.04
CA ASN A 155 10.01 -8.94 -1.21
C ASN A 155 9.39 -7.64 -0.66
N SER A 156 8.09 -7.47 -0.81
CA SER A 156 7.34 -6.26 -0.44
C SER A 156 7.62 -5.79 0.99
N SER A 157 7.76 -6.73 1.92
CA SER A 157 8.08 -6.43 3.33
C SER A 157 9.45 -5.76 3.48
N TYR A 158 10.46 -6.23 2.72
CA TYR A 158 11.81 -5.65 2.77
C TYR A 158 11.87 -4.27 2.13
N VAL A 159 11.14 -4.10 1.02
CA VAL A 159 11.01 -2.82 0.31
C VAL A 159 10.37 -1.78 1.23
N ASP A 160 9.30 -2.14 1.92
CA ASP A 160 8.60 -1.31 2.90
C ASP A 160 9.51 -0.90 4.07
N ALA A 161 10.13 -1.88 4.74
CA ALA A 161 11.00 -1.62 5.89
C ALA A 161 12.18 -0.70 5.52
N PHE A 162 12.77 -0.88 4.33
CA PHE A 162 13.89 -0.08 3.91
C PHE A 162 13.47 1.35 3.55
N PHE A 163 12.31 1.56 2.91
CA PHE A 163 11.84 2.92 2.67
C PHE A 163 11.43 3.62 3.97
N THR A 164 10.83 2.91 4.93
CA THR A 164 10.57 3.44 6.27
C THR A 164 11.86 3.91 6.94
N TYR A 165 12.96 3.14 6.81
CA TYR A 165 14.28 3.59 7.27
C TYR A 165 14.77 4.84 6.52
N LEU A 166 14.65 4.92 5.19
CA LEU A 166 15.04 6.09 4.39
C LEU A 166 14.23 7.33 4.79
N SER A 167 12.95 7.16 5.01
CA SER A 167 12.03 8.19 5.51
C SER A 167 12.48 8.74 6.87
N SER A 168 12.85 7.86 7.81
CA SER A 168 13.42 8.24 9.11
C SER A 168 14.75 8.98 8.98
N GLN A 169 15.60 8.57 8.05
CA GLN A 169 16.85 9.29 7.79
C GLN A 169 16.60 10.72 7.27
N THR A 170 15.59 10.91 6.42
CA THR A 170 15.23 12.27 5.96
C THR A 170 14.69 13.13 7.10
N LEU A 171 13.93 12.54 8.02
CA LEU A 171 13.45 13.23 9.22
C LEU A 171 14.59 13.74 10.09
N HIS A 172 15.55 12.87 10.40
CA HIS A 172 16.61 13.17 11.39
C HIS A 172 17.81 13.91 10.81
N THR A 173 18.17 13.66 9.56
CA THR A 173 19.34 14.29 8.92
C THR A 173 18.98 15.61 8.28
N HIS A 174 17.81 15.69 7.65
CA HIS A 174 17.39 16.87 6.88
C HIS A 174 16.25 17.67 7.53
N GLY A 175 15.74 17.20 8.67
CA GLY A 175 14.64 17.85 9.38
C GLY A 175 13.32 17.82 8.61
N PHE A 176 13.14 16.88 7.67
CA PHE A 176 11.91 16.76 6.89
C PHE A 176 10.82 16.11 7.74
N VAL A 177 9.97 16.93 8.36
CA VAL A 177 9.04 16.51 9.43
C VAL A 177 7.96 15.51 8.98
N HIS A 178 7.77 15.33 7.67
CA HIS A 178 6.85 14.33 7.12
C HIS A 178 7.44 12.92 7.08
N GLY A 179 8.76 12.79 7.28
CA GLY A 179 9.41 11.49 7.39
C GLY A 179 8.85 10.68 8.55
N LEU A 180 8.53 9.41 8.31
CA LEU A 180 8.10 8.45 9.33
C LEU A 180 9.31 7.95 10.10
N ASP A 181 9.26 7.94 11.43
CA ASP A 181 10.41 7.51 12.22
C ASP A 181 10.48 5.99 12.36
N PHE A 182 11.68 5.44 12.22
CA PHE A 182 11.99 4.02 12.22
C PHE A 182 12.86 3.68 13.43
N TYR A 183 12.50 2.61 14.16
CA TYR A 183 13.18 2.20 15.39
C TYR A 183 13.85 0.82 15.29
N GLY A 184 13.62 0.11 14.19
CA GLY A 184 14.22 -1.18 13.88
C GLY A 184 13.29 -2.13 13.16
N SER A 185 13.86 -3.16 12.55
CA SER A 185 13.06 -4.24 11.96
C SER A 185 13.75 -5.58 12.15
N TYR A 186 12.96 -6.63 12.29
CA TYR A 186 13.40 -7.99 12.60
C TYR A 186 12.58 -8.98 11.79
N LEU A 187 13.18 -10.06 11.30
CA LEU A 187 12.40 -11.19 10.82
C LEU A 187 11.98 -12.04 12.01
N ALA A 188 10.76 -12.51 11.99
CA ALA A 188 10.18 -13.29 13.06
C ALA A 188 9.10 -14.24 12.53
N THR A 189 8.75 -15.23 13.32
CA THR A 189 7.53 -16.01 13.17
C THR A 189 6.48 -15.42 14.11
N GLN A 190 5.34 -15.00 13.57
CA GLN A 190 4.21 -14.56 14.37
C GLN A 190 3.33 -15.75 14.72
N ASN A 191 3.09 -15.97 16.02
CA ASN A 191 2.32 -17.12 16.50
C ASN A 191 0.90 -17.17 15.93
N GLU A 192 0.29 -15.99 15.75
CA GLU A 192 -1.04 -15.83 15.20
C GLU A 192 -1.08 -14.54 14.35
N PHE A 193 -0.86 -14.69 13.05
CA PHE A 193 -0.90 -13.59 12.09
C PHE A 193 -2.34 -13.33 11.66
N THR A 194 -2.81 -12.11 11.83
CA THR A 194 -4.18 -11.71 11.51
C THR A 194 -4.23 -10.98 10.18
N VAL A 195 -5.10 -11.43 9.29
CA VAL A 195 -5.38 -10.78 8.01
C VAL A 195 -6.89 -10.62 7.82
N ASN A 196 -7.33 -9.45 7.34
CA ASN A 196 -8.72 -9.24 6.94
C ASN A 196 -8.92 -9.90 5.58
N VAL A 197 -9.95 -10.73 5.46
CA VAL A 197 -10.28 -11.50 4.25
C VAL A 197 -11.69 -11.22 3.76
N PHE A 198 -12.24 -10.06 4.12
CA PHE A 198 -13.60 -9.67 3.76
C PHE A 198 -13.83 -9.72 2.24
N ASP A 199 -12.89 -9.17 1.47
CA ASP A 199 -12.98 -9.13 0.01
C ASP A 199 -12.87 -10.53 -0.65
N GLU A 200 -12.23 -11.50 0.03
CA GLU A 200 -12.01 -12.86 -0.44
C GLU A 200 -13.00 -13.87 0.11
N LEU A 201 -13.99 -13.47 0.93
CA LEU A 201 -14.92 -14.39 1.58
C LEU A 201 -15.71 -15.26 0.59
N GLU A 202 -16.17 -14.68 -0.52
CA GLU A 202 -16.91 -15.41 -1.54
C GLU A 202 -16.02 -16.49 -2.19
N TYR A 203 -14.78 -16.13 -2.53
CA TYR A 203 -13.79 -17.06 -3.05
C TYR A 203 -13.47 -18.17 -2.03
N PHE A 204 -13.19 -17.82 -0.77
CA PHE A 204 -12.88 -18.81 0.28
C PHE A 204 -14.07 -19.71 0.60
N SER A 205 -15.30 -19.23 0.43
CA SER A 205 -16.50 -20.03 0.64
C SER A 205 -16.59 -21.24 -0.30
N THR A 206 -16.03 -21.12 -1.49
CA THR A 206 -15.99 -22.17 -2.50
C THR A 206 -14.67 -22.94 -2.52
N CYS A 207 -13.62 -22.42 -1.87
CA CYS A 207 -12.29 -23.03 -1.85
C CYS A 207 -12.24 -24.27 -0.96
N LYS A 208 -12.10 -25.46 -1.57
CA LYS A 208 -12.04 -26.75 -0.87
C LYS A 208 -10.90 -26.82 0.15
N PHE A 209 -9.72 -26.28 -0.20
CA PHE A 209 -8.57 -26.28 0.69
C PHE A 209 -8.85 -25.46 1.94
N PHE A 210 -9.38 -24.24 1.77
CA PHE A 210 -9.73 -23.34 2.86
C PHE A 210 -10.70 -24.02 3.83
N MET A 211 -11.79 -24.59 3.31
CA MET A 211 -12.82 -25.25 4.10
C MET A 211 -12.32 -26.49 4.85
N ALA A 212 -11.38 -27.23 4.26
CA ALA A 212 -10.81 -28.43 4.89
C ALA A 212 -9.76 -28.10 5.97
N ASN A 213 -9.11 -26.93 5.91
CA ASN A 213 -8.02 -26.56 6.80
C ASN A 213 -8.36 -25.45 7.80
N LYS A 214 -9.57 -24.90 7.71
CA LYS A 214 -10.13 -24.01 8.72
C LYS A 214 -10.11 -24.75 10.07
N ASP A 215 -9.70 -24.07 11.14
CA ASP A 215 -9.52 -24.59 12.49
C ASP A 215 -8.38 -25.64 12.65
N VAL A 216 -7.57 -25.86 11.59
CA VAL A 216 -6.37 -26.71 11.61
C VAL A 216 -5.10 -25.88 11.38
N LEU A 217 -5.01 -25.19 10.24
CA LEU A 217 -3.86 -24.35 9.85
C LEU A 217 -4.07 -22.86 10.19
N PHE A 218 -5.32 -22.46 10.30
CA PHE A 218 -5.76 -21.11 10.63
C PHE A 218 -7.15 -21.16 11.24
N ARG A 219 -7.56 -20.10 11.93
CA ARG A 219 -8.95 -19.91 12.41
C ARG A 219 -9.54 -18.66 11.80
N MET A 220 -10.86 -18.54 11.83
CA MET A 220 -11.62 -17.35 11.42
C MET A 220 -12.39 -16.80 12.62
N ASP A 221 -12.46 -15.47 12.72
CA ASP A 221 -13.47 -14.79 13.50
C ASP A 221 -14.78 -14.81 12.70
N ASP A 222 -15.86 -15.31 13.28
CA ASP A 222 -17.24 -15.29 12.74
C ASP A 222 -17.37 -15.49 11.21
N PHE A 223 -17.06 -16.72 10.77
CA PHE A 223 -17.30 -17.07 9.37
C PHE A 223 -18.82 -17.18 9.12
N PRO A 224 -19.40 -16.42 8.19
CA PRO A 224 -20.83 -16.42 7.95
C PRO A 224 -21.30 -17.80 7.47
N THR A 225 -21.90 -18.59 8.37
CA THR A 225 -22.42 -19.93 8.06
C THR A 225 -23.61 -19.87 7.11
N ASP A 226 -24.26 -18.69 7.00
CA ASP A 226 -25.45 -18.51 6.18
C ASP A 226 -25.15 -18.35 4.68
N LEU A 227 -23.89 -18.15 4.29
CA LEU A 227 -23.47 -18.20 2.89
C LEU A 227 -23.59 -19.59 2.26
N PHE A 228 -23.77 -20.66 3.08
CA PHE A 228 -23.81 -22.06 2.66
C PHE A 228 -25.21 -22.70 2.66
N GLY A 229 -26.21 -22.02 3.16
CA GLY A 229 -27.53 -22.58 3.40
C GLY A 229 -28.65 -21.85 2.70
N SER A 230 -29.02 -22.34 1.55
CA SER A 230 -30.27 -22.11 0.83
C SER A 230 -30.25 -21.20 -0.38
N SER A 231 -30.53 -21.80 -1.52
CA SER A 231 -31.11 -21.21 -2.70
C SER A 231 -32.35 -20.34 -2.35
N ARG A 232 -32.12 -19.08 -2.02
CA ARG A 232 -33.04 -17.94 -2.05
C ARG A 232 -32.45 -16.81 -1.23
N SER A 233 -31.92 -15.80 -1.88
CA SER A 233 -32.02 -14.48 -1.29
C SER A 233 -31.74 -13.36 -2.27
N GLU A 234 -32.71 -12.58 -2.42
CA GLU A 234 -32.69 -11.23 -2.86
C GLU A 234 -32.40 -10.31 -1.67
N SER A 235 -31.20 -10.21 -1.13
CA SER A 235 -30.90 -9.05 -0.25
C SER A 235 -29.48 -8.88 0.23
N LEU A 236 -28.48 -9.55 -0.32
CA LEU A 236 -27.09 -9.12 -0.17
C LEU A 236 -26.55 -8.84 -1.56
N ARG A 237 -26.70 -7.60 -2.04
CA ARG A 237 -25.94 -7.12 -3.18
C ARG A 237 -24.54 -6.77 -2.70
N ILE A 238 -23.78 -7.82 -2.40
CA ILE A 238 -22.32 -7.80 -2.43
C ILE A 238 -21.96 -7.43 -3.86
N LYS A 239 -21.03 -6.51 -4.06
CA LYS A 239 -20.49 -6.19 -5.38
C LYS A 239 -20.19 -7.50 -6.11
N PRO A 240 -20.47 -7.63 -7.41
CA PRO A 240 -20.17 -8.84 -8.14
C PRO A 240 -18.68 -9.14 -7.95
N SER A 241 -18.39 -10.23 -7.26
CA SER A 241 -17.03 -10.76 -7.20
C SER A 241 -16.70 -11.31 -8.58
N ILE A 242 -15.47 -11.19 -8.90
CA ILE A 242 -14.89 -11.64 -10.15
C ILE A 242 -15.15 -13.13 -10.27
N LYS A 243 -15.89 -13.53 -11.29
CA LYS A 243 -15.87 -14.89 -11.73
C LYS A 243 -14.46 -15.19 -12.23
N LEU A 244 -13.70 -15.95 -11.46
CA LEU A 244 -12.63 -16.76 -12.03
C LEU A 244 -13.31 -17.63 -13.09
N GLY A 245 -12.92 -17.47 -14.33
CA GLY A 245 -13.51 -18.23 -15.43
C GLY A 245 -13.50 -19.72 -15.14
N ASP A 246 -14.49 -20.42 -15.63
CA ASP A 246 -14.68 -21.86 -15.49
C ASP A 246 -13.44 -22.69 -15.97
N ASP A 247 -12.48 -22.05 -16.64
CA ASP A 247 -11.24 -22.67 -17.14
C ASP A 247 -10.25 -23.10 -16.03
N ALA A 248 -10.38 -22.58 -14.80
CA ALA A 248 -9.53 -22.99 -13.69
C ALA A 248 -9.97 -24.32 -13.05
N GLU A 249 -11.24 -24.71 -13.19
CA GLU A 249 -11.73 -26.00 -12.72
C GLU A 249 -11.35 -27.14 -13.68
N ASP A 250 -11.31 -26.89 -14.97
CA ASP A 250 -10.94 -27.91 -15.96
C ASP A 250 -9.46 -28.29 -15.89
N VAL A 251 -8.57 -27.33 -15.54
CA VAL A 251 -7.13 -27.62 -15.38
C VAL A 251 -6.83 -28.43 -14.11
N VAL A 252 -7.61 -28.24 -13.04
CA VAL A 252 -7.45 -29.01 -11.80
C VAL A 252 -8.04 -30.44 -11.95
N LEU A 253 -9.09 -30.60 -12.74
CA LEU A 253 -9.69 -31.89 -13.01
C LEU A 253 -8.83 -32.78 -13.90
N GLU A 254 -8.11 -32.25 -14.87
CA GLU A 254 -7.16 -33.01 -15.68
C GLU A 254 -5.96 -33.54 -14.88
N LEU A 255 -5.50 -32.81 -13.87
CA LEU A 255 -4.39 -33.23 -13.00
C LEU A 255 -4.81 -34.37 -12.05
N ASP A 256 -6.05 -34.36 -11.57
CA ASP A 256 -6.56 -35.42 -10.69
C ASP A 256 -6.86 -36.71 -11.46
N VAL A 257 -7.21 -36.64 -12.75
CA VAL A 257 -7.47 -37.81 -13.61
C VAL A 257 -6.18 -38.54 -14.02
N LEU A 258 -5.06 -37.83 -14.10
CA LEU A 258 -3.76 -38.43 -14.46
C LEU A 258 -3.09 -39.20 -13.31
N HIS A 259 -3.59 -39.08 -12.06
CA HIS A 259 -3.02 -39.76 -10.90
C HIS A 259 -3.83 -41.01 -10.43
N SER A 260 -4.96 -41.35 -11.08
CA SER A 260 -5.83 -42.46 -10.66
C SER A 260 -5.84 -43.69 -11.54
N ASN A 261 -5.12 -43.74 -12.65
CA ASN A 261 -5.04 -44.91 -13.50
C ASN A 261 -3.61 -45.46 -13.58
N GLY A 262 -3.19 -46.11 -12.52
CA GLY A 262 -2.12 -47.09 -12.57
C GLY A 262 -2.68 -48.42 -12.98
N ASP A 263 -2.52 -48.82 -14.21
CA ASP A 263 -2.55 -50.21 -14.58
C ASP A 263 -1.44 -50.52 -15.58
N VAL A 264 -0.72 -51.52 -15.14
CA VAL A 264 0.38 -52.30 -15.67
C VAL A 264 0.20 -52.71 -17.14
N PHE A 265 1.21 -52.50 -17.97
CA PHE A 265 1.66 -53.52 -18.93
C PHE A 265 3.18 -53.35 -19.19
N GLU A 266 3.88 -54.45 -18.90
CA GLU A 266 5.24 -54.77 -19.34
C GLU A 266 5.25 -54.95 -20.86
N ASP A 267 6.29 -54.49 -21.55
CA ASP A 267 7.17 -55.36 -22.33
C ASP A 267 8.22 -54.59 -23.15
N ASP A 268 9.43 -55.07 -22.94
CA ASP A 268 10.58 -55.23 -23.87
C ASP A 268 11.35 -54.07 -24.50
N VAL A 269 12.60 -54.09 -24.09
CA VAL A 269 13.84 -53.45 -24.56
C VAL A 269 14.24 -53.92 -25.97
N PRO A 270 15.08 -53.23 -26.79
CA PRO A 270 16.50 -53.24 -26.48
C PRO A 270 17.29 -51.94 -26.76
N ALA A 271 18.39 -51.86 -26.01
CA ALA A 271 19.47 -50.92 -26.13
C ALA A 271 20.30 -51.07 -27.40
N THR A 272 20.88 -49.97 -27.89
CA THR A 272 22.20 -49.98 -28.55
C THR A 272 22.96 -48.69 -28.26
N ASP A 273 24.17 -48.89 -27.78
CA ASP A 273 25.25 -47.95 -27.59
C ASP A 273 25.71 -47.31 -28.91
N LEU A 274 26.31 -46.11 -28.82
CA LEU A 274 27.66 -45.84 -29.38
C LEU A 274 28.10 -44.38 -29.21
N ASP A 275 29.20 -44.23 -28.50
CA ASP A 275 30.31 -43.26 -28.44
C ASP A 275 30.46 -42.13 -29.47
N THR A 276 30.68 -40.94 -28.92
CA THR A 276 31.68 -39.84 -29.15
C THR A 276 32.38 -39.65 -30.54
N PRO A 277 33.05 -38.50 -30.86
CA PRO A 277 33.48 -37.35 -30.09
C PRO A 277 33.39 -35.94 -30.79
N LEU A 278 33.86 -34.93 -30.04
CA LEU A 278 34.17 -33.52 -30.41
C LEU A 278 34.78 -33.28 -31.80
N ALA A 279 34.40 -32.13 -32.40
CA ALA A 279 35.29 -31.27 -33.17
C ALA A 279 34.76 -29.84 -33.25
N ASP A 280 35.67 -28.96 -32.93
CA ASP A 280 35.79 -27.52 -33.06
C ASP A 280 35.55 -27.02 -34.50
N LEU A 281 35.01 -25.79 -34.67
CA LEU A 281 35.53 -24.77 -35.62
C LEU A 281 34.53 -23.61 -35.87
N THR A 282 34.92 -22.42 -35.43
CA THR A 282 34.95 -21.09 -36.10
C THR A 282 33.77 -20.58 -36.96
N GLU A 283 33.37 -19.37 -36.56
CA GLU A 283 32.94 -18.15 -37.32
C GLU A 283 32.40 -18.31 -38.74
N GLU A 284 31.18 -17.80 -38.93
CA GLU A 284 30.88 -16.88 -40.07
C GLU A 284 29.64 -16.02 -39.75
N VAL A 285 29.83 -14.70 -39.94
CA VAL A 285 28.81 -13.66 -39.89
C VAL A 285 28.00 -13.72 -41.16
N VAL A 286 26.68 -13.81 -41.08
CA VAL A 286 25.78 -13.45 -42.18
C VAL A 286 24.62 -12.62 -41.66
N ASP A 287 24.60 -11.35 -42.04
CA ASP A 287 23.46 -10.45 -42.00
C ASP A 287 22.27 -11.03 -42.74
N VAL A 288 21.14 -11.20 -42.09
CA VAL A 288 19.83 -11.23 -42.76
C VAL A 288 18.84 -10.42 -41.93
N ALA A 289 18.50 -9.28 -42.51
CA ALA A 289 17.35 -8.49 -42.08
C ALA A 289 16.07 -9.31 -42.23
N THR A 290 15.36 -9.53 -41.16
CA THR A 290 13.94 -9.91 -41.16
C THR A 290 13.14 -8.92 -40.35
N GLN A 291 12.13 -8.43 -41.01
CA GLN A 291 11.19 -7.40 -40.58
C GLN A 291 10.43 -7.81 -39.34
N ASP A 292 10.44 -6.94 -38.34
CA ASP A 292 9.56 -6.98 -37.18
C ASP A 292 8.16 -6.44 -37.56
N GLU A 293 7.23 -7.32 -37.89
CA GLU A 293 5.82 -6.96 -38.09
C GLU A 293 4.94 -7.31 -36.84
N ASP A 294 5.41 -8.12 -35.88
CA ASP A 294 4.61 -8.63 -34.79
C ASP A 294 4.59 -7.74 -33.50
N ALA A 295 5.41 -6.66 -33.45
CA ALA A 295 5.47 -5.81 -32.26
C ALA A 295 4.40 -4.69 -32.19
N ASN A 296 3.63 -4.50 -33.27
CA ASN A 296 2.65 -3.40 -33.37
C ASN A 296 1.20 -3.82 -33.11
N GLU A 297 0.87 -5.09 -33.15
CA GLU A 297 -0.53 -5.53 -33.01
C GLU A 297 -1.02 -5.44 -31.55
N ASP A 298 -0.27 -5.91 -30.57
CA ASP A 298 -0.68 -5.89 -29.14
C ASP A 298 -0.76 -4.47 -28.53
N ALA A 299 0.06 -3.52 -29.02
CA ALA A 299 0.00 -2.14 -28.53
C ALA A 299 -1.14 -1.35 -29.19
N ASN A 300 -1.58 -1.77 -30.37
CA ASN A 300 -2.69 -1.16 -31.09
C ASN A 300 -4.05 -1.73 -30.68
N GLU A 301 -4.14 -2.96 -30.21
CA GLU A 301 -5.39 -3.54 -29.71
C GLU A 301 -5.85 -2.85 -28.43
N ASP A 302 -4.97 -2.70 -27.41
CA ASP A 302 -5.30 -1.98 -26.16
C ASP A 302 -5.64 -0.48 -26.39
N ALA A 303 -5.02 0.15 -27.41
CA ALA A 303 -5.30 1.56 -27.75
C ALA A 303 -6.53 1.73 -28.64
N ASN A 304 -6.87 0.72 -29.46
CA ASN A 304 -8.02 0.78 -30.35
C ASN A 304 -9.35 0.37 -29.68
N GLU A 305 -9.31 -0.51 -28.67
CA GLU A 305 -10.51 -0.83 -27.90
C GLU A 305 -11.02 0.41 -27.15
N ASP A 306 -10.12 1.16 -26.48
CA ASP A 306 -10.50 2.40 -25.79
C ASP A 306 -10.97 3.53 -26.73
N ALA A 307 -10.46 3.59 -27.96
CA ALA A 307 -10.89 4.59 -28.94
C ALA A 307 -12.25 4.27 -29.59
N ASN A 308 -12.63 2.99 -29.65
CA ASN A 308 -13.92 2.57 -30.20
C ASN A 308 -15.05 2.59 -29.15
N GLU A 309 -14.75 2.40 -27.84
CA GLU A 309 -15.78 2.50 -26.81
C GLU A 309 -16.35 3.92 -26.69
N ASP A 310 -15.51 4.97 -26.74
CA ASP A 310 -15.96 6.37 -26.61
C ASP A 310 -16.70 6.90 -27.86
N ALA A 311 -16.46 6.32 -29.04
CA ALA A 311 -17.15 6.72 -30.28
C ALA A 311 -18.54 6.07 -30.44
N ASN A 312 -18.82 5.00 -29.68
CA ASN A 312 -20.09 4.27 -29.75
C ASN A 312 -21.02 4.54 -28.57
N GLU A 313 -20.61 5.31 -27.54
CA GLU A 313 -21.49 5.66 -26.40
C GLU A 313 -22.71 6.54 -26.82
N ASP A 314 -22.70 7.16 -28.01
CA ASP A 314 -23.86 7.92 -28.55
C ASP A 314 -24.79 7.08 -29.44
N ALA A 315 -24.53 5.80 -29.68
CA ALA A 315 -25.41 4.95 -30.47
C ALA A 315 -25.24 3.46 -30.11
N ASN A 316 -26.22 2.95 -29.39
CA ASN A 316 -26.51 1.55 -29.07
C ASN A 316 -26.12 1.06 -27.69
N ASP A 317 -27.13 0.94 -26.82
CA ASP A 317 -27.27 -0.17 -25.87
C ASP A 317 -27.43 -1.45 -26.69
N ASP A 318 -26.56 -2.44 -26.46
CA ASP A 318 -26.83 -3.86 -26.31
C ASP A 318 -25.57 -4.70 -26.46
N GLU A 319 -25.33 -5.53 -25.41
CA GLU A 319 -24.68 -6.86 -25.38
C GLU A 319 -23.23 -6.99 -25.91
N ASP A 320 -22.30 -7.40 -25.08
CA ASP A 320 -21.72 -8.73 -24.96
C ASP A 320 -20.34 -8.77 -24.25
N GLU A 321 -20.14 -9.91 -23.63
CA GLU A 321 -19.07 -10.48 -22.86
C GLU A 321 -17.69 -10.44 -23.53
N ASP A 322 -16.62 -10.23 -22.73
CA ASP A 322 -15.51 -11.19 -22.53
C ASP A 322 -14.37 -10.63 -21.69
N SER A 323 -14.06 -11.22 -20.73
CA SER A 323 -13.12 -12.02 -19.94
C SER A 323 -11.66 -11.62 -19.91
N ASP A 324 -11.12 -11.87 -18.74
CA ASP A 324 -9.75 -12.00 -18.27
C ASP A 324 -9.16 -10.83 -17.51
N SER A 325 -9.36 -10.87 -16.19
CA SER A 325 -8.33 -10.33 -15.31
C SER A 325 -8.37 -10.95 -13.92
N CYS A 326 -7.28 -11.56 -13.54
CA CYS A 326 -6.98 -11.91 -12.18
C CYS A 326 -6.88 -10.65 -11.33
N SER A 327 -7.81 -10.43 -10.43
CA SER A 327 -7.63 -9.44 -9.38
C SER A 327 -7.14 -10.14 -8.13
N SER A 328 -6.00 -9.74 -7.68
CA SER A 328 -5.56 -9.97 -6.32
C SER A 328 -5.33 -8.61 -5.67
N ARG A 329 -6.28 -8.18 -4.88
CA ARG A 329 -6.03 -7.11 -3.91
C ARG A 329 -5.29 -7.74 -2.74
N SER A 330 -3.98 -7.63 -2.73
CA SER A 330 -3.24 -7.89 -1.51
C SER A 330 -3.17 -6.61 -0.71
N SER A 331 -4.11 -6.38 0.14
CA SER A 331 -3.89 -5.50 1.27
C SER A 331 -3.17 -6.30 2.34
N ALA A 332 -1.86 -6.41 2.23
CA ALA A 332 -1.03 -6.85 3.33
C ALA A 332 -0.76 -5.68 4.27
N SER A 333 -1.74 -4.90 4.61
CA SER A 333 -1.70 -4.05 5.77
C SER A 333 -2.53 -4.70 6.85
N SER A 334 -1.86 -5.36 7.78
CA SER A 334 -2.45 -5.61 9.08
C SER A 334 -2.71 -4.26 9.70
N ASP A 335 -3.84 -3.73 9.56
CA ASP A 335 -4.60 -2.97 10.54
C ASP A 335 -5.55 -1.94 9.94
N SER A 336 -6.79 -2.16 10.26
CA SER A 336 -7.77 -1.22 10.80
C SER A 336 -7.83 0.16 10.16
N GLY A 337 -8.57 0.23 9.14
CA GLY A 337 -9.37 1.34 8.74
C GLY A 337 -10.36 0.78 7.74
N PRO A 338 -11.64 1.13 7.81
CA PRO A 338 -12.58 0.63 6.83
C PRO A 338 -12.14 1.06 5.44
N ASP A 339 -11.94 0.10 4.56
CA ASP A 339 -11.84 0.39 3.14
C ASP A 339 -13.10 1.12 2.70
N CYS A 340 -12.92 2.19 1.94
CA CYS A 340 -14.01 3.00 1.43
C CYS A 340 -14.93 2.14 0.58
N ILE A 341 -16.00 1.64 1.17
CA ILE A 341 -17.09 1.01 0.44
C ILE A 341 -17.91 2.13 -0.16
N ALA A 342 -17.95 2.20 -1.48
CA ALA A 342 -18.84 3.09 -2.20
C ALA A 342 -20.29 2.83 -1.75
N ARG A 343 -20.92 3.85 -1.17
CA ARG A 343 -22.34 3.79 -0.80
C ARG A 343 -23.17 3.59 -2.08
N LYS A 344 -23.79 2.43 -2.22
CA LYS A 344 -24.85 2.25 -3.20
C LYS A 344 -26.12 2.91 -2.67
N ASN A 345 -26.45 4.04 -3.23
CA ASN A 345 -27.80 4.62 -3.05
C ASN A 345 -28.82 3.78 -3.80
N THR A 346 -29.65 3.07 -3.07
CA THR A 346 -30.87 2.48 -3.62
C THR A 346 -31.99 3.50 -3.55
N SER A 347 -32.29 4.13 -4.68
CA SER A 347 -33.54 4.87 -4.86
C SER A 347 -34.69 3.88 -5.04
N ASN A 348 -35.50 3.71 -4.02
CA ASN A 348 -36.83 3.11 -4.19
C ASN A 348 -37.86 4.23 -4.35
N SER A 349 -38.28 4.40 -5.59
CA SER A 349 -39.48 5.13 -5.92
C SER A 349 -40.72 4.32 -5.52
N ASN A 350 -41.52 4.85 -4.60
CA ASN A 350 -42.96 4.56 -4.63
C ASN A 350 -43.76 5.76 -4.11
N ASN A 351 -44.60 6.18 -5.02
CA ASN A 351 -45.68 7.13 -4.85
C ASN A 351 -46.62 6.85 -3.67
N SER A 352 -46.99 7.85 -2.91
CA SER A 352 -48.37 8.34 -2.88
C SER A 352 -48.60 9.42 -1.82
N THR A 353 -49.03 10.55 -2.34
CA THR A 353 -50.07 11.50 -1.92
C THR A 353 -50.41 11.72 -0.45
N ASN A 354 -50.43 13.02 -0.17
CA ASN A 354 -51.39 13.82 0.64
C ASN A 354 -50.98 14.27 2.06
N SER A 355 -50.69 15.55 2.06
CA SER A 355 -51.36 16.64 2.80
C SER A 355 -51.42 16.54 4.35
N THR A 356 -50.90 17.47 5.02
CA THR A 356 -51.51 18.66 5.63
C THR A 356 -50.67 19.27 6.73
N LYS A 357 -50.67 20.55 6.70
CA LYS A 357 -50.16 21.56 7.65
C LYS A 357 -50.48 21.30 9.12
N SER A 358 -49.61 21.67 10.07
CA SER A 358 -49.75 22.91 10.87
C SER A 358 -48.97 22.90 12.16
N ASN A 359 -48.22 23.96 12.34
CA ASN A 359 -48.13 24.86 13.49
C ASN A 359 -47.69 24.39 14.92
N LYS A 360 -46.58 24.98 15.28
CA LYS A 360 -46.34 25.91 16.43
C LYS A 360 -46.50 25.40 17.85
N SER A 361 -45.49 25.58 18.61
CA SER A 361 -45.26 26.52 19.73
C SER A 361 -44.89 25.91 21.06
N ASN A 362 -43.74 26.35 21.53
CA ASN A 362 -43.41 26.99 22.82
C ASN A 362 -43.72 26.35 24.17
N LYS A 363 -42.67 26.46 24.96
CA LYS A 363 -42.57 26.87 26.37
C LYS A 363 -42.32 25.75 27.42
N SER A 364 -41.06 25.76 27.90
CA SER A 364 -40.61 26.22 29.25
C SER A 364 -41.35 25.67 30.48
N ASN A 365 -40.65 25.01 31.39
CA ASN A 365 -40.24 25.45 32.72
C ASN A 365 -39.76 24.28 33.60
N LYS A 366 -38.61 24.47 34.20
CA LYS A 366 -38.24 24.51 35.61
C LYS A 366 -38.86 23.50 36.60
N GLY A 367 -37.94 22.84 37.32
CA GLY A 367 -38.14 22.68 38.78
C GLY A 367 -37.65 21.34 39.34
N THR A 368 -36.49 21.35 39.96
CA THR A 368 -36.14 21.05 41.36
C THR A 368 -36.31 19.62 41.92
N GLU A 369 -35.15 19.06 42.29
CA GLU A 369 -34.82 18.26 43.53
C GLU A 369 -35.75 17.10 43.97
N THR A 370 -35.28 15.93 44.27
CA THR A 370 -34.47 15.42 45.38
C THR A 370 -34.54 13.89 45.47
N THR A 371 -33.37 13.34 45.82
CA THR A 371 -33.10 12.16 46.66
C THR A 371 -33.62 10.76 46.37
N SER A 372 -32.65 9.90 46.18
CA SER A 372 -32.32 8.66 46.89
C SER A 372 -32.98 7.33 46.52
N THR A 373 -32.07 6.40 46.41
CA THR A 373 -32.01 4.98 46.75
C THR A 373 -32.38 3.91 45.73
N SER A 374 -31.29 3.23 45.40
CA SER A 374 -31.09 1.78 45.34
C SER A 374 -31.81 0.92 44.28
N SER A 375 -30.92 0.28 43.56
CA SER A 375 -30.87 -1.13 43.18
C SER A 375 -31.61 -1.60 41.94
N THR A 376 -30.80 -2.34 41.22
CA THR A 376 -31.03 -3.44 40.29
C THR A 376 -31.07 -3.12 38.81
N GLU A 377 -30.04 -3.68 38.25
CA GLU A 377 -29.78 -4.07 36.85
C GLU A 377 -31.00 -4.18 35.95
N ASN A 378 -30.93 -3.48 34.83
CA ASN A 378 -31.34 -4.03 33.54
C ASN A 378 -30.64 -3.20 32.44
N THR A 379 -29.68 -3.82 31.86
CA THR A 379 -28.99 -3.40 30.65
C THR A 379 -29.96 -3.40 29.47
N ASN A 380 -30.44 -2.23 29.07
CA ASN A 380 -30.94 -1.99 27.74
C ASN A 380 -29.89 -1.14 27.00
N SER A 381 -29.05 -1.82 26.22
CA SER A 381 -28.18 -1.23 25.22
C SER A 381 -29.06 -0.58 24.16
N THR A 382 -29.15 0.73 24.19
CA THR A 382 -29.52 1.51 23.01
C THR A 382 -28.43 1.40 21.99
N THR A 383 -28.65 0.57 21.01
CA THR A 383 -27.84 0.45 19.80
C THR A 383 -27.85 1.78 19.08
N SER A 384 -26.76 2.52 19.20
CA SER A 384 -26.39 3.52 18.23
C SER A 384 -25.92 2.74 16.99
N THR A 385 -26.70 2.78 15.92
CA THR A 385 -26.29 2.29 14.61
C THR A 385 -25.14 3.15 14.08
N SER A 386 -23.92 2.80 14.48
CA SER A 386 -22.73 2.99 13.65
C SER A 386 -22.72 1.81 12.70
N SER A 387 -22.52 2.06 11.42
CA SER A 387 -22.21 1.02 10.44
C SER A 387 -20.91 0.36 10.91
N ASP A 388 -21.02 -0.74 11.67
CA ASP A 388 -19.92 -1.64 11.91
C ASP A 388 -19.62 -2.27 10.54
N ASP A 389 -18.52 -1.84 9.92
CA ASP A 389 -17.97 -2.58 8.80
C ASP A 389 -17.66 -3.98 9.31
N GLU A 390 -18.27 -4.99 8.71
CA GLU A 390 -18.07 -6.38 9.09
C GLU A 390 -16.62 -6.76 8.76
N VAL A 391 -15.76 -6.76 9.78
CA VAL A 391 -14.36 -7.16 9.66
C VAL A 391 -14.29 -8.67 9.86
N HIS A 392 -13.94 -9.39 8.80
CA HIS A 392 -13.73 -10.84 8.86
C HIS A 392 -12.24 -11.15 8.85
N ASN A 393 -11.71 -11.55 10.00
CA ASN A 393 -10.29 -11.85 10.14
C ASN A 393 -10.03 -13.36 10.06
N ALA A 394 -9.02 -13.73 9.27
CA ALA A 394 -8.35 -15.00 9.35
C ALA A 394 -7.08 -14.87 10.20
N HIS A 395 -6.82 -15.86 11.04
CA HIS A 395 -5.66 -15.93 11.94
C HIS A 395 -4.82 -17.13 11.56
N ILE A 396 -3.67 -16.89 10.93
CA ILE A 396 -2.77 -17.93 10.44
C ILE A 396 -1.73 -18.23 11.51
N TYR A 397 -1.52 -19.52 11.81
CA TYR A 397 -0.58 -19.94 12.85
C TYR A 397 0.87 -19.97 12.35
N ASN A 398 1.79 -19.46 13.17
CA ASN A 398 3.24 -19.48 12.95
C ASN A 398 3.69 -18.88 11.61
N PHE A 399 3.10 -17.73 11.23
CA PHE A 399 3.37 -17.12 9.93
C PHE A 399 4.66 -16.31 9.90
N PRO A 400 5.49 -16.42 8.84
CA PRO A 400 6.74 -15.68 8.72
C PRO A 400 6.46 -14.20 8.38
N VAL A 401 6.99 -13.30 9.19
CA VAL A 401 6.78 -11.85 9.07
C VAL A 401 8.08 -11.07 9.21
N GLN A 402 8.10 -9.84 8.70
CA GLN A 402 9.00 -8.80 9.14
C GLN A 402 8.27 -7.88 10.12
N ALA A 403 8.73 -7.84 11.35
CA ALA A 403 8.26 -6.90 12.35
C ALA A 403 9.02 -5.57 12.19
N ILE A 404 8.31 -4.49 11.84
CA ILE A 404 8.85 -3.16 11.64
C ILE A 404 8.36 -2.28 12.77
N VAL A 405 9.28 -1.82 13.63
CA VAL A 405 8.96 -0.93 14.76
C VAL A 405 9.16 0.51 14.32
N MET A 406 8.10 1.30 14.40
CA MET A 406 8.07 2.66 13.87
C MET A 406 7.28 3.63 14.74
N GLU A 407 7.30 4.90 14.36
CA GLU A 407 6.50 5.96 14.98
C GLU A 407 5.01 5.60 14.98
N LYS A 408 4.39 5.74 16.15
CA LYS A 408 2.94 5.63 16.26
C LYS A 408 2.30 6.94 15.84
N CYS A 409 1.62 6.95 14.70
CA CYS A 409 0.77 8.04 14.27
C CYS A 409 -0.55 8.09 15.06
N ASP A 410 -1.22 9.24 15.07
CA ASP A 410 -2.46 9.41 15.84
C ASP A 410 -3.65 8.72 15.17
N ASN A 411 -3.87 8.97 13.86
CA ASN A 411 -4.92 8.32 13.08
C ASN A 411 -4.73 8.55 11.57
N THR A 412 -5.61 8.01 10.73
CA THR A 412 -5.59 8.10 9.28
C THR A 412 -6.31 9.34 8.75
N LEU A 413 -6.08 9.71 7.49
CA LEU A 413 -6.85 10.71 6.77
C LEU A 413 -8.31 10.27 6.63
N ASP A 414 -8.53 8.97 6.39
CA ASP A 414 -9.84 8.37 6.32
C ASP A 414 -10.67 8.64 7.59
N SER A 415 -10.06 8.47 8.76
CA SER A 415 -10.69 8.78 10.04
C SER A 415 -11.07 10.25 10.22
N LEU A 416 -10.38 11.18 9.52
CA LEU A 416 -10.74 12.58 9.51
C LEU A 416 -11.92 12.87 8.58
N MET A 417 -12.06 12.10 7.50
CA MET A 417 -13.17 12.21 6.55
C MET A 417 -14.51 11.85 7.22
N TYR A 418 -14.52 10.72 7.92
CA TYR A 418 -15.73 10.20 8.55
C TYR A 418 -15.82 10.50 10.05
N GLY A 419 -14.97 11.40 10.53
CA GLY A 419 -14.95 11.85 11.92
C GLY A 419 -16.15 12.71 12.30
N ARG A 420 -16.29 12.97 13.62
CA ARG A 420 -17.40 13.79 14.14
C ARG A 420 -17.39 15.25 13.68
N ASN A 421 -16.24 15.76 13.26
CA ASN A 421 -16.06 17.12 12.77
C ASN A 421 -15.53 17.04 11.34
N GLU A 422 -16.33 17.47 10.41
CA GLU A 422 -15.94 17.61 9.02
C GLU A 422 -14.79 18.61 8.87
N MET A 423 -13.83 18.27 8.01
CA MET A 423 -12.73 19.17 7.69
C MET A 423 -13.22 20.31 6.80
N THR A 424 -12.86 21.52 7.16
CA THR A 424 -13.15 22.71 6.33
C THR A 424 -12.29 22.72 5.06
N GLU A 425 -12.72 23.43 4.03
CA GLU A 425 -11.92 23.58 2.79
C GLU A 425 -10.46 24.06 3.02
N PRO A 426 -10.20 25.05 3.92
CA PRO A 426 -8.82 25.40 4.25
C PRO A 426 -8.02 24.25 4.91
N GLU A 427 -8.64 23.42 5.73
CA GLU A 427 -7.99 22.26 6.34
C GLU A 427 -7.66 21.21 5.29
N TRP A 428 -8.59 20.95 4.35
CA TRP A 428 -8.36 20.07 3.21
C TRP A 428 -7.21 20.57 2.33
N ALA A 429 -7.23 21.86 1.96
CA ALA A 429 -6.17 22.44 1.14
C ALA A 429 -4.80 22.34 1.79
N ALA A 430 -4.72 22.58 3.11
CA ALA A 430 -3.48 22.46 3.87
C ALA A 430 -3.02 20.99 4.01
N THR A 431 -3.94 20.05 4.18
CA THR A 431 -3.67 18.62 4.23
C THR A 431 -3.11 18.12 2.91
N LEU A 432 -3.80 18.40 1.80
CA LEU A 432 -3.34 18.03 0.45
C LEU A 432 -2.00 18.69 0.11
N MET A 433 -1.78 19.96 0.51
CA MET A 433 -0.49 20.62 0.33
C MET A 433 0.65 19.91 1.05
N GLN A 434 0.43 19.40 2.26
CA GLN A 434 1.45 18.65 2.99
C GLN A 434 1.76 17.31 2.29
N ILE A 435 0.74 16.60 1.78
CA ILE A 435 0.90 15.36 1.02
C ILE A 435 1.70 15.62 -0.27
N ILE A 436 1.33 16.66 -1.03
CA ILE A 436 2.04 17.08 -2.24
C ILE A 436 3.51 17.36 -1.94
N MET A 437 3.81 18.14 -0.89
CA MET A 437 5.19 18.47 -0.53
C MET A 437 5.99 17.22 -0.11
N THR A 438 5.33 16.24 0.50
CA THR A 438 5.95 14.95 0.84
C THR A 438 6.32 14.17 -0.43
N LEU A 439 5.39 14.06 -1.37
CA LEU A 439 5.64 13.39 -2.65
C LEU A 439 6.72 14.12 -3.47
N VAL A 440 6.69 15.46 -3.52
CA VAL A 440 7.73 16.26 -4.21
C VAL A 440 9.11 15.98 -3.63
N ALA A 441 9.25 15.94 -2.31
CA ALA A 441 10.51 15.65 -1.65
C ALA A 441 10.98 14.20 -1.93
N TYR A 442 10.11 13.22 -1.82
CA TYR A 442 10.46 11.82 -2.06
C TYR A 442 10.77 11.54 -3.54
N GLN A 443 10.02 12.14 -4.48
CA GLN A 443 10.33 12.06 -5.92
C GLN A 443 11.68 12.72 -6.25
N HIS A 444 12.00 13.85 -5.60
CA HIS A 444 13.29 14.51 -5.76
C HIS A 444 14.44 13.62 -5.28
N MET A 445 14.35 13.13 -4.04
CA MET A 445 15.42 12.37 -3.40
C MET A 445 15.59 10.97 -3.95
N PHE A 446 14.49 10.27 -4.25
CA PHE A 446 14.48 8.83 -4.47
C PHE A 446 13.83 8.39 -5.79
N ALA A 447 13.34 9.29 -6.65
CA ALA A 447 12.47 8.95 -7.79
C ALA A 447 11.32 8.04 -7.36
N PHE A 448 10.66 8.39 -6.28
CA PHE A 448 9.69 7.59 -5.55
C PHE A 448 8.31 7.60 -6.21
N THR A 449 7.66 6.45 -6.24
CA THR A 449 6.21 6.28 -6.42
C THR A 449 5.70 5.31 -5.37
N HIS A 450 4.60 5.66 -4.73
CA HIS A 450 3.99 4.84 -3.68
C HIS A 450 3.23 3.64 -4.27
N ASN A 451 2.54 3.87 -5.39
CA ASN A 451 1.71 2.93 -6.14
C ASN A 451 0.48 2.36 -5.43
N ASP A 452 0.24 2.78 -4.19
CA ASP A 452 -0.98 2.44 -3.46
C ASP A 452 -1.37 3.54 -2.46
N LEU A 453 -1.27 4.81 -2.88
CA LEU A 453 -1.59 5.94 -2.02
C LEU A 453 -3.12 6.15 -1.96
N HIS A 454 -3.71 5.86 -0.82
CA HIS A 454 -5.12 6.11 -0.51
C HIS A 454 -5.26 6.70 0.90
N THR A 455 -6.48 7.04 1.31
CA THR A 455 -6.75 7.78 2.55
C THR A 455 -6.28 7.05 3.81
N ASN A 456 -6.27 5.71 3.83
CA ASN A 456 -5.75 4.93 4.95
C ASN A 456 -4.22 4.87 5.00
N ASN A 457 -3.52 5.09 3.87
CA ASN A 457 -2.06 5.17 3.80
C ASN A 457 -1.51 6.58 4.02
N VAL A 458 -2.39 7.53 4.35
CA VAL A 458 -2.03 8.86 4.84
C VAL A 458 -2.46 8.97 6.29
N MET A 459 -1.49 9.10 7.19
CA MET A 459 -1.73 9.29 8.61
C MET A 459 -1.32 10.70 9.05
N PHE A 460 -1.58 11.04 10.30
CA PHE A 460 -1.11 12.28 10.89
C PHE A 460 -0.61 12.09 12.31
N VAL A 461 0.26 13.01 12.72
CA VAL A 461 0.63 13.23 14.12
C VAL A 461 0.18 14.62 14.56
N LYS A 462 -0.30 14.74 15.77
CA LYS A 462 -0.70 16.03 16.38
C LYS A 462 0.50 16.93 16.58
N THR A 463 0.30 18.24 16.41
CA THR A 463 1.35 19.23 16.58
C THR A 463 0.82 20.56 17.12
N GLU A 464 1.66 21.24 17.91
CA GLU A 464 1.40 22.64 18.36
C GLU A 464 1.97 23.67 17.36
N LYS A 465 2.75 23.22 16.37
CA LYS A 465 3.26 24.10 15.33
C LYS A 465 2.10 24.64 14.51
N LYS A 466 1.98 25.96 14.41
CA LYS A 466 0.89 26.59 13.63
C LYS A 466 1.12 26.54 12.13
N PHE A 467 2.37 26.55 11.69
CA PHE A 467 2.74 26.59 10.28
C PHE A 467 3.95 25.72 10.01
N LEU A 468 3.96 25.09 8.85
CA LEU A 468 5.13 24.50 8.21
C LEU A 468 5.64 25.44 7.13
N HIS A 469 6.95 25.47 6.95
CA HIS A 469 7.59 26.28 5.93
C HIS A 469 8.40 25.39 5.00
N TYR A 470 8.22 25.60 3.70
CA TYR A 470 8.94 24.88 2.67
C TYR A 470 9.64 25.87 1.73
N LEU A 471 10.73 25.43 1.12
CA LEU A 471 11.36 26.07 -0.01
C LEU A 471 11.44 25.05 -1.15
N HIS A 472 10.86 25.41 -2.31
CA HIS A 472 10.91 24.58 -3.52
C HIS A 472 10.98 25.47 -4.76
N LYS A 473 11.94 25.20 -5.66
CA LYS A 473 12.24 26.00 -6.86
C LYS A 473 12.34 27.51 -6.57
N GLY A 474 12.99 27.85 -5.43
CA GLY A 474 13.19 29.23 -4.99
C GLY A 474 11.93 29.91 -4.42
N VAL A 475 10.78 29.22 -4.34
CA VAL A 475 9.53 29.74 -3.78
C VAL A 475 9.37 29.26 -2.34
N TYR A 476 9.08 30.21 -1.43
CA TYR A 476 8.77 29.91 -0.04
C TYR A 476 7.27 29.70 0.14
N TYR A 477 6.90 28.63 0.82
CA TYR A 477 5.52 28.32 1.16
C TYR A 477 5.34 28.32 2.68
N ARG A 478 4.21 28.86 3.15
CA ARG A 478 3.79 28.82 4.54
C ARG A 478 2.42 28.16 4.64
N VAL A 479 2.40 26.93 5.11
CA VAL A 479 1.22 26.08 5.16
C VAL A 479 0.74 25.94 6.60
N PRO A 480 -0.52 26.26 6.93
CA PRO A 480 -1.05 26.03 8.27
C PRO A 480 -1.16 24.52 8.53
N THR A 481 -0.88 24.12 9.78
CA THR A 481 -0.95 22.70 10.17
C THR A 481 -2.35 22.28 10.58
N HIS A 482 -3.17 23.20 11.02
CA HIS A 482 -4.43 22.90 11.72
C HIS A 482 -4.26 21.84 12.82
N GLY A 483 -3.08 21.84 13.47
CA GLY A 483 -2.73 20.92 14.55
C GLY A 483 -2.28 19.53 14.09
N ARG A 484 -2.02 19.31 12.79
CA ARG A 484 -1.66 18.02 12.20
C ARG A 484 -0.47 18.12 11.27
N ILE A 485 0.45 17.15 11.35
CA ILE A 485 1.52 16.91 10.36
C ILE A 485 1.20 15.59 9.68
N MET A 486 1.02 15.62 8.37
CA MET A 486 0.69 14.44 7.58
C MET A 486 1.91 13.55 7.36
N LYS A 487 1.72 12.25 7.40
CA LYS A 487 2.72 11.19 7.18
C LYS A 487 2.20 10.21 6.14
N ILE A 488 3.03 9.79 5.22
CA ILE A 488 2.73 8.69 4.29
C ILE A 488 3.31 7.42 4.89
N ILE A 489 2.54 6.34 4.86
CA ILE A 489 2.89 5.03 5.40
C ILE A 489 2.64 3.93 4.37
N ASP A 490 3.09 2.72 4.69
CA ASP A 490 2.87 1.51 3.88
C ASP A 490 3.53 1.55 2.50
N PHE A 491 4.83 1.32 2.48
CA PHE A 491 5.66 1.38 1.27
C PHE A 491 5.82 0.01 0.58
N GLY A 492 4.98 -0.96 0.90
CA GLY A 492 5.05 -2.34 0.39
C GLY A 492 4.94 -2.46 -1.14
N ARG A 493 4.27 -1.50 -1.79
CA ARG A 493 4.18 -1.39 -3.26
C ARG A 493 5.03 -0.28 -3.85
N ALA A 494 5.88 0.36 -3.05
CA ALA A 494 6.69 1.47 -3.53
C ALA A 494 7.74 1.03 -4.55
N ILE A 495 8.00 1.92 -5.50
CA ILE A 495 9.16 1.86 -6.38
C ILE A 495 10.00 3.11 -6.11
N TYR A 496 11.29 2.91 -5.83
CA TYR A 496 12.20 4.01 -5.53
C TYR A 496 13.65 3.65 -5.86
N LYS A 497 14.49 4.66 -5.96
CA LYS A 497 15.92 4.49 -6.26
C LYS A 497 16.79 4.95 -5.11
N TYR A 498 17.80 4.16 -4.78
CA TYR A 498 18.82 4.50 -3.81
C TYR A 498 20.20 4.04 -4.28
N ARG A 499 21.17 4.97 -4.36
CA ARG A 499 22.54 4.72 -4.82
C ARG A 499 22.61 4.00 -6.19
N GLY A 500 21.81 4.46 -7.15
CA GLY A 500 21.77 3.89 -8.50
C GLY A 500 21.05 2.53 -8.61
N GLN A 501 20.60 1.95 -7.51
CA GLN A 501 19.81 0.73 -7.52
C GLN A 501 18.32 1.07 -7.45
N THR A 502 17.52 0.36 -8.24
CA THR A 502 16.05 0.45 -8.16
C THR A 502 15.54 -0.61 -7.19
N MET A 503 14.70 -0.19 -6.25
CA MET A 503 13.95 -1.05 -5.35
C MET A 503 12.54 -1.13 -5.91
N VAL A 504 12.12 -2.32 -6.27
CA VAL A 504 10.79 -2.61 -6.82
C VAL A 504 10.21 -3.76 -6.01
N SER A 505 9.00 -3.60 -5.52
CA SER A 505 8.30 -4.67 -4.81
C SER A 505 8.07 -5.89 -5.72
N ASP A 506 8.13 -7.10 -5.15
CA ASP A 506 7.77 -8.34 -5.82
C ASP A 506 6.27 -8.44 -6.16
N SER A 507 5.46 -7.49 -5.69
CA SER A 507 4.09 -7.29 -6.17
C SER A 507 4.01 -7.06 -7.68
N PHE A 508 5.07 -6.49 -8.29
CA PHE A 508 5.15 -6.26 -9.74
C PHE A 508 5.74 -7.43 -10.54
N ASP A 509 6.17 -8.50 -9.87
CA ASP A 509 6.54 -9.74 -10.56
C ASP A 509 5.37 -10.30 -11.37
N LEU A 510 5.64 -11.11 -12.39
CA LEU A 510 4.59 -11.73 -13.22
C LEU A 510 3.57 -12.56 -12.42
N SER A 511 4.01 -13.09 -11.29
CA SER A 511 3.16 -13.83 -10.33
C SER A 511 2.61 -12.96 -9.19
N GLY A 512 2.92 -11.66 -9.19
CA GLY A 512 2.50 -10.71 -8.16
C GLY A 512 1.13 -10.11 -8.45
N ASP A 513 0.55 -9.52 -7.42
CA ASP A 513 -0.77 -8.87 -7.46
C ASP A 513 -0.82 -7.59 -8.28
N ALA A 514 0.34 -6.93 -8.48
CA ALA A 514 0.48 -5.76 -9.33
C ALA A 514 1.16 -6.07 -10.68
N ALA A 515 1.09 -7.33 -11.13
CA ALA A 515 1.67 -7.76 -12.39
C ALA A 515 1.18 -6.89 -13.57
N THR A 516 2.10 -6.53 -14.46
CA THR A 516 1.84 -5.74 -15.67
C THR A 516 1.37 -4.28 -15.47
N GLN A 517 1.33 -3.76 -14.23
CA GLN A 517 1.08 -2.32 -14.01
C GLN A 517 2.16 -1.47 -14.68
N TYR A 518 3.42 -1.87 -14.53
CA TYR A 518 4.58 -1.30 -15.20
C TYR A 518 5.32 -2.35 -16.02
N ASN A 519 6.20 -1.90 -16.92
CA ASN A 519 7.10 -2.77 -17.66
C ASN A 519 8.52 -2.22 -17.57
N CYS A 520 9.16 -2.42 -16.41
CA CYS A 520 10.51 -1.94 -16.10
C CYS A 520 11.28 -2.99 -15.29
N GLU A 521 12.62 -2.83 -15.22
CA GLU A 521 13.46 -3.73 -14.43
C GLU A 521 13.09 -3.68 -12.93
N PRO A 522 13.15 -4.83 -12.22
CA PRO A 522 13.70 -6.11 -12.65
C PRO A 522 12.72 -7.03 -13.39
N TYR A 523 11.45 -6.66 -13.50
CA TYR A 523 10.36 -7.51 -14.04
C TYR A 523 9.98 -7.17 -15.48
N MET A 524 10.89 -6.56 -16.22
CA MET A 524 10.64 -6.12 -17.58
C MET A 524 10.43 -7.29 -18.55
N ASN A 525 9.33 -7.26 -19.30
CA ASN A 525 9.11 -8.09 -20.45
C ASN A 525 9.70 -7.40 -21.70
N PRO A 526 10.79 -7.94 -22.31
CA PRO A 526 11.44 -7.29 -23.45
C PRO A 526 10.60 -7.29 -24.73
N LYS A 527 9.51 -8.07 -24.78
CA LYS A 527 8.57 -8.11 -25.92
C LYS A 527 7.53 -7.00 -25.88
N LYS A 528 7.39 -6.29 -24.74
CA LYS A 528 6.44 -5.18 -24.58
C LYS A 528 7.18 -3.85 -24.45
N PRO A 529 6.55 -2.73 -24.83
CA PRO A 529 7.15 -1.41 -24.63
C PRO A 529 7.51 -1.18 -23.16
N ARG A 530 8.59 -0.44 -22.92
CA ARG A 530 8.97 -0.02 -21.57
C ARG A 530 7.92 0.92 -21.02
N LEU A 531 7.51 0.69 -19.77
CA LEU A 531 6.62 1.55 -19.02
C LEU A 531 7.23 1.77 -17.62
N ASP A 532 7.78 2.94 -17.40
CA ASP A 532 8.40 3.32 -16.14
C ASP A 532 7.36 3.79 -15.11
N PRO A 533 7.69 3.79 -13.81
CA PRO A 533 6.82 4.33 -12.75
C PRO A 533 6.36 5.76 -13.06
N ASN A 534 5.06 5.98 -12.94
CA ASN A 534 4.42 7.24 -13.32
C ASN A 534 4.36 8.20 -12.11
N PRO A 535 4.99 9.39 -12.15
CA PRO A 535 4.96 10.35 -11.03
C PRO A 535 3.58 10.92 -10.73
N SER A 536 2.61 10.82 -11.65
CA SER A 536 1.22 11.24 -11.45
C SER A 536 0.38 10.20 -10.71
N PHE A 537 0.86 8.96 -10.62
CA PHE A 537 0.08 7.83 -10.12
C PHE A 537 -0.49 8.09 -8.72
N ASP A 538 0.35 8.54 -7.80
CA ASP A 538 0.02 8.63 -6.38
C ASP A 538 -1.10 9.63 -6.09
N LEU A 539 -1.11 10.80 -6.72
CA LEU A 539 -2.19 11.76 -6.55
C LEU A 539 -3.48 11.32 -7.22
N CYS A 540 -3.41 10.65 -8.37
CA CYS A 540 -4.60 10.07 -8.99
C CYS A 540 -5.19 8.95 -8.11
N ARG A 541 -4.38 8.05 -7.59
CA ARG A 541 -4.84 6.96 -6.71
C ARG A 541 -5.43 7.51 -5.39
N LEU A 542 -4.82 8.55 -4.83
CA LEU A 542 -5.40 9.25 -3.68
C LEU A 542 -6.76 9.86 -4.04
N ALA A 543 -6.86 10.49 -5.22
CA ALA A 543 -8.13 11.06 -5.69
C ALA A 543 -9.22 10.00 -5.86
N CYS A 544 -8.87 8.77 -6.29
CA CYS A 544 -9.83 7.66 -6.34
C CYS A 544 -10.47 7.37 -4.96
N SER A 545 -9.68 7.45 -3.87
CA SER A 545 -10.20 7.22 -2.52
C SER A 545 -10.94 8.43 -1.92
N LEU A 546 -10.76 9.61 -2.50
CA LEU A 546 -11.42 10.84 -2.05
C LEU A 546 -12.72 11.14 -2.82
N PHE A 547 -12.90 10.57 -4.01
CA PHE A 547 -13.96 10.97 -4.94
C PHE A 547 -15.36 10.84 -4.33
N ASP A 548 -15.68 9.66 -3.81
CA ASP A 548 -17.02 9.36 -3.28
C ASP A 548 -17.36 10.13 -1.98
N TYR A 549 -16.35 10.73 -1.34
CA TYR A 549 -16.56 11.64 -0.21
C TYR A 549 -17.04 13.02 -0.66
N PHE A 550 -16.55 13.51 -1.80
CA PHE A 550 -16.85 14.84 -2.30
C PHE A 550 -17.98 14.89 -3.34
N VAL A 551 -18.22 13.78 -4.04
CA VAL A 551 -19.20 13.66 -5.14
C VAL A 551 -20.18 12.55 -4.79
N GLU A 552 -21.43 12.91 -4.53
CA GLU A 552 -22.45 11.96 -4.09
C GLU A 552 -22.97 11.12 -5.28
N ASP A 553 -23.31 11.76 -6.40
CA ASP A 553 -23.73 11.06 -7.61
C ASP A 553 -23.23 11.76 -8.89
N ILE A 554 -22.34 11.10 -9.62
CA ILE A 554 -21.82 11.62 -10.90
C ILE A 554 -22.89 11.64 -12.02
N ARG A 555 -23.98 10.87 -11.87
CA ARG A 555 -25.08 10.79 -12.84
C ARG A 555 -26.00 12.00 -12.78
N ASP A 556 -26.11 12.66 -11.62
CA ASP A 556 -26.81 13.93 -11.49
C ASP A 556 -25.91 15.07 -11.98
N GLU A 557 -26.02 15.42 -13.27
CA GLU A 557 -25.17 16.44 -13.88
C GLU A 557 -25.35 17.82 -13.21
N ALA A 558 -26.51 18.13 -12.65
CA ALA A 558 -26.78 19.41 -12.02
C ALA A 558 -26.11 19.49 -10.64
N GLU A 559 -26.30 18.46 -9.83
CA GLU A 559 -25.64 18.32 -8.50
C GLU A 559 -24.10 18.25 -8.64
N TYR A 560 -23.61 17.43 -9.57
CA TYR A 560 -22.19 17.33 -9.89
C TYR A 560 -21.59 18.67 -10.28
N ALA A 561 -22.25 19.42 -11.17
CA ALA A 561 -21.79 20.75 -11.58
C ALA A 561 -21.82 21.76 -10.43
N GLU A 562 -22.82 21.70 -9.53
CA GLU A 562 -22.92 22.59 -8.37
C GLU A 562 -21.81 22.25 -7.35
N THR A 563 -21.58 20.97 -7.04
CA THR A 563 -20.49 20.50 -6.19
C THR A 563 -19.14 21.01 -6.70
N LEU A 564 -18.88 20.88 -8.00
CA LEU A 564 -17.62 21.38 -8.59
C LEU A 564 -17.54 22.91 -8.61
N LYS A 565 -18.66 23.62 -8.61
CA LYS A 565 -18.69 25.08 -8.53
C LYS A 565 -18.38 25.57 -7.12
N GLU A 566 -18.94 24.93 -6.11
CA GLU A 566 -18.83 25.31 -4.71
C GLU A 566 -17.52 24.87 -4.07
N SER A 567 -17.10 23.61 -4.27
CA SER A 567 -15.90 23.05 -3.65
C SER A 567 -14.68 23.08 -4.58
N ARG A 568 -13.63 23.79 -4.14
CA ARG A 568 -12.33 23.79 -4.83
C ARG A 568 -11.60 22.47 -4.64
N VAL A 569 -11.85 21.78 -3.52
CA VAL A 569 -11.26 20.47 -3.23
C VAL A 569 -11.85 19.42 -4.16
N ALA A 570 -13.19 19.37 -4.30
CA ALA A 570 -13.85 18.48 -5.23
C ALA A 570 -13.35 18.66 -6.68
N ARG A 571 -13.22 19.92 -7.13
CA ARG A 571 -12.62 20.20 -8.45
C ARG A 571 -11.21 19.65 -8.60
N MET A 572 -10.38 19.78 -7.56
CA MET A 572 -8.99 19.28 -7.58
C MET A 572 -8.95 17.75 -7.63
N VAL A 573 -9.79 17.10 -6.84
CA VAL A 573 -9.93 15.63 -6.85
C VAL A 573 -10.35 15.14 -8.23
N VAL A 574 -11.38 15.76 -8.82
CA VAL A 574 -11.82 15.42 -10.18
C VAL A 574 -10.76 15.72 -11.24
N GLU A 575 -9.96 16.77 -11.06
CA GLU A 575 -8.87 17.09 -11.99
C GLU A 575 -7.77 16.01 -11.96
N TRP A 576 -7.42 15.49 -10.78
CA TRP A 576 -6.44 14.42 -10.65
C TRP A 576 -6.90 13.07 -11.22
N LEU A 577 -8.22 12.87 -11.35
CA LEU A 577 -8.82 11.68 -11.95
C LEU A 577 -8.90 11.72 -13.47
N LYS A 578 -8.50 12.82 -14.12
CA LYS A 578 -8.55 12.91 -15.56
C LYS A 578 -7.36 12.23 -16.21
N ASP A 579 -7.68 11.37 -17.18
CA ASP A 579 -6.68 10.83 -18.09
C ASP A 579 -6.25 11.88 -19.14
N ASP A 580 -5.30 11.52 -19.98
CA ASP A 580 -4.76 12.39 -21.03
C ASP A 580 -5.82 12.81 -22.08
N LYS A 581 -6.93 12.10 -22.16
CA LYS A 581 -8.09 12.45 -23.01
C LYS A 581 -9.13 13.30 -22.25
N GLY A 582 -8.90 13.62 -20.97
CA GLY A 582 -9.79 14.41 -20.12
C GLY A 582 -10.96 13.62 -19.51
N ARG A 583 -10.96 12.29 -19.62
CA ARG A 583 -11.98 11.41 -19.06
C ARG A 583 -11.68 11.08 -17.59
N ASN A 584 -12.72 10.90 -16.78
CA ASN A 584 -12.56 10.40 -15.41
C ASN A 584 -12.19 8.90 -15.46
N VAL A 585 -11.05 8.52 -14.87
CA VAL A 585 -10.56 7.13 -14.86
C VAL A 585 -11.35 6.21 -13.93
N LEU A 586 -12.08 6.77 -12.94
CA LEU A 586 -12.78 5.98 -11.93
C LEU A 586 -14.19 5.61 -12.42
N TYR A 587 -14.96 6.59 -12.91
CA TYR A 587 -16.34 6.39 -13.31
C TYR A 587 -16.63 6.87 -14.74
N LYS A 588 -17.55 6.17 -15.41
CA LYS A 588 -18.23 6.64 -16.62
C LYS A 588 -19.33 7.64 -16.21
N LYS A 589 -19.85 8.41 -17.17
CA LYS A 589 -20.99 9.30 -16.94
C LYS A 589 -22.26 8.58 -16.45
N THR A 590 -22.37 7.30 -16.74
CA THR A 590 -23.46 6.43 -16.28
C THR A 590 -23.35 6.05 -14.80
N GLY A 591 -22.27 6.41 -14.11
CA GLY A 591 -21.97 6.01 -12.74
C GLY A 591 -21.37 4.60 -12.62
N ALA A 592 -21.16 3.90 -13.74
CA ALA A 592 -20.45 2.62 -13.73
C ALA A 592 -18.93 2.85 -13.60
N GLU A 593 -18.24 1.94 -12.96
CA GLU A 593 -16.77 1.96 -12.92
C GLU A 593 -16.23 1.87 -14.36
N ARG A 594 -15.27 2.73 -14.71
CA ARG A 594 -14.68 2.73 -16.05
C ARG A 594 -13.72 1.55 -16.21
N TYR A 595 -12.91 1.31 -15.19
CA TYR A 595 -11.92 0.24 -15.16
C TYR A 595 -12.05 -0.55 -13.86
N PRO A 596 -12.80 -1.67 -13.88
CA PRO A 596 -12.97 -2.48 -12.67
C PRO A 596 -11.65 -3.08 -12.21
N ASP A 597 -11.55 -3.28 -10.89
CA ASP A 597 -10.48 -4.00 -10.20
C ASP A 597 -9.07 -3.46 -10.50
N PHE A 598 -8.10 -4.35 -10.69
CA PHE A 598 -6.72 -3.98 -10.94
C PHE A 598 -6.50 -3.30 -12.31
N LYS A 599 -7.47 -3.37 -13.24
CA LYS A 599 -7.43 -2.63 -14.51
C LYS A 599 -7.31 -1.11 -14.27
N LEU A 600 -7.94 -0.59 -13.21
CA LEU A 600 -7.81 0.82 -12.81
C LEU A 600 -6.33 1.21 -12.58
N TYR A 601 -5.57 0.41 -11.83
CA TYR A 601 -4.15 0.67 -11.55
C TYR A 601 -3.32 0.70 -12.85
N LYS A 602 -3.57 -0.27 -13.76
CA LYS A 602 -2.90 -0.32 -15.06
C LYS A 602 -3.21 0.93 -15.90
N MET A 603 -4.46 1.38 -15.92
CA MET A 603 -4.87 2.53 -16.70
C MET A 603 -4.35 3.85 -16.11
N ILE A 604 -4.36 4.03 -14.79
CA ILE A 604 -3.72 5.19 -14.15
C ILE A 604 -2.24 5.26 -14.55
N ALA A 605 -1.52 4.13 -14.47
CA ALA A 605 -0.10 4.08 -14.80
C ALA A 605 0.20 4.49 -16.25
N ARG A 606 -0.72 4.20 -17.19
CA ARG A 606 -0.55 4.41 -18.63
C ARG A 606 -1.12 5.72 -19.16
N THR A 607 -2.16 6.25 -18.54
CA THR A 607 -2.99 7.30 -19.18
C THR A 607 -3.17 8.56 -18.35
N VAL A 608 -2.70 8.60 -17.09
CA VAL A 608 -2.84 9.78 -16.23
C VAL A 608 -1.47 10.44 -16.04
N HIS A 609 -1.23 11.58 -16.70
CA HIS A 609 0.03 12.31 -16.60
C HIS A 609 -0.13 13.74 -16.06
N GLY A 610 -1.38 14.22 -15.83
CA GLY A 610 -1.67 15.57 -15.36
C GLY A 610 -1.61 15.78 -13.84
N ALA A 611 -1.39 14.72 -13.06
CA ALA A 611 -1.40 14.78 -11.59
C ALA A 611 0.01 14.76 -10.96
N VAL A 612 1.02 15.26 -11.66
CA VAL A 612 2.40 15.33 -11.14
C VAL A 612 2.46 16.25 -9.92
N PRO A 613 2.97 15.81 -8.74
CA PRO A 613 2.90 16.57 -7.49
C PRO A 613 3.48 17.97 -7.56
N HIS A 614 4.69 18.16 -8.13
CA HIS A 614 5.32 19.46 -8.17
C HIS A 614 4.60 20.48 -9.09
N GLU A 615 3.82 20.02 -10.07
CA GLU A 615 3.04 20.88 -10.97
C GLU A 615 1.79 21.42 -10.28
N GLN A 616 1.25 20.68 -9.30
CA GLN A 616 0.09 21.12 -8.54
C GLN A 616 0.35 22.39 -7.73
N LEU A 617 1.60 22.65 -7.36
CA LEU A 617 1.98 23.85 -6.58
C LEU A 617 1.65 25.17 -7.30
N SER A 618 1.51 25.16 -8.62
CA SER A 618 1.10 26.32 -9.43
C SER A 618 -0.42 26.55 -9.45
N LYS A 619 -1.21 25.55 -9.05
CA LYS A 619 -2.67 25.67 -9.03
C LYS A 619 -3.13 26.69 -7.97
N PRO A 620 -4.19 27.49 -8.23
CA PRO A 620 -4.65 28.54 -7.32
C PRO A 620 -4.89 28.09 -5.89
N MET A 621 -5.32 26.85 -5.70
CA MET A 621 -5.57 26.22 -4.40
C MET A 621 -4.30 26.15 -3.54
N PHE A 622 -3.13 25.95 -4.14
CA PHE A 622 -1.86 25.78 -3.44
C PHE A 622 -0.94 26.99 -3.58
N ALA A 623 -1.01 27.71 -4.71
CA ALA A 623 -0.19 28.87 -4.98
C ALA A 623 -0.38 30.00 -3.96
N HIS A 624 -1.55 30.10 -3.30
CA HIS A 624 -1.80 31.11 -2.28
C HIS A 624 -0.96 30.91 -0.99
N TYR A 625 -0.40 29.71 -0.77
CA TYR A 625 0.55 29.47 0.33
C TYR A 625 1.95 30.05 0.05
N ALA A 626 2.23 30.43 -1.21
CA ALA A 626 3.48 31.05 -1.58
C ALA A 626 3.61 32.45 -0.93
N ILE A 627 4.74 32.69 -0.27
CA ILE A 627 5.00 33.94 0.42
C ILE A 627 6.40 34.47 0.07
N PRO A 628 6.56 35.79 0.00
CA PRO A 628 7.91 36.39 -0.07
C PRO A 628 8.73 36.04 1.17
N ARG A 629 10.02 35.74 1.02
CA ARG A 629 10.93 35.44 2.15
C ARG A 629 10.85 36.48 3.29
N LYS A 630 10.66 37.75 2.96
CA LYS A 630 10.54 38.86 3.95
C LYS A 630 9.33 38.71 4.89
N GLN A 631 8.34 37.91 4.54
CA GLN A 631 7.18 37.65 5.39
C GLN A 631 7.42 36.53 6.39
N ILE A 632 8.51 35.78 6.26
CA ILE A 632 8.92 34.77 7.23
C ILE A 632 9.55 35.50 8.41
N LYS A 633 8.80 35.59 9.52
CA LYS A 633 9.27 36.24 10.75
C LYS A 633 9.96 35.23 11.66
N GLY A 634 11.01 35.70 12.36
CA GLY A 634 11.78 34.82 13.24
C GLY A 634 12.76 33.94 12.47
N LYS A 635 13.09 32.79 13.03
CA LYS A 635 13.93 31.75 12.42
C LYS A 635 13.19 30.41 12.48
N PRO A 636 12.06 30.27 11.76
CA PRO A 636 11.38 28.97 11.74
C PRO A 636 12.26 27.95 11.00
N HIS A 637 12.04 26.69 11.31
CA HIS A 637 12.59 25.60 10.49
C HIS A 637 11.95 25.65 9.10
N ILE A 638 12.77 25.71 8.05
CA ILE A 638 12.34 25.68 6.66
C ILE A 638 12.82 24.36 6.07
N MET A 639 11.90 23.55 5.60
CA MET A 639 12.21 22.35 4.82
C MET A 639 12.59 22.79 3.41
N ASP A 640 13.89 22.86 3.15
CA ASP A 640 14.46 23.28 1.88
C ASP A 640 14.58 22.08 0.96
N ILE A 641 13.55 21.85 0.11
CA ILE A 641 13.50 20.72 -0.81
C ILE A 641 14.57 20.84 -1.90
N ASP A 642 14.91 22.07 -2.30
CA ASP A 642 15.94 22.32 -3.31
C ASP A 642 17.35 21.91 -2.82
N ALA A 643 17.57 21.97 -1.50
CA ALA A 643 18.83 21.59 -0.87
C ALA A 643 18.91 20.11 -0.48
N LEU A 644 17.79 19.35 -0.54
CA LEU A 644 17.79 17.93 -0.24
C LEU A 644 18.69 17.16 -1.21
N PRO A 645 19.51 16.21 -0.73
CA PRO A 645 20.36 15.44 -1.62
C PRO A 645 19.55 14.46 -2.49
N CYS A 646 20.05 14.24 -3.70
CA CYS A 646 19.50 13.28 -4.61
C CYS A 646 20.15 11.90 -4.36
N TYR A 647 19.40 10.97 -3.77
CA TYR A 647 19.90 9.61 -3.45
C TYR A 647 19.68 8.61 -4.58
N LYS A 648 18.89 8.96 -5.61
CA LYS A 648 18.57 8.06 -6.73
C LYS A 648 19.78 7.74 -7.59
N ASP A 649 20.76 8.66 -7.64
CA ASP A 649 21.97 8.50 -8.44
C ASP A 649 23.08 7.82 -7.63
N VAL A 650 24.08 7.28 -8.32
CA VAL A 650 25.29 6.80 -7.66
C VAL A 650 26.01 8.02 -7.08
N LEU A 651 26.09 8.10 -5.75
CA LEU A 651 26.85 9.14 -5.10
C LEU A 651 28.34 8.95 -5.47
N THR A 652 28.84 9.76 -6.40
CA THR A 652 30.29 9.86 -6.62
C THR A 652 30.92 10.43 -5.37
N GLN A 653 31.72 9.63 -4.69
CA GLN A 653 32.54 10.03 -3.53
C GLN A 653 33.59 11.04 -3.95
#